data_5fb2c501b721f100e13bee98c3ca9190
#
_entry.id   5fb2c501b721f100e13bee98c3ca9190
#
_cell.length_a   1.000
_cell.length_b   1.000
_cell.length_c   1.000
_cell.angle_alpha   90.00
_cell.angle_beta   90.00
_cell.angle_gamma   90.00
#
_symmetry.space_group_name_H-M   'P 1'
#
loop_
_entity.id
_entity.type
_entity.pdbx_description
1 polymer ?
#
loop_
_entity_poly.entity_id
_entity_poly.type
_entity_poly.pdbx_seq_one_letter_code
_entity_poly.pdbx_strand_id
1 'polypeptide(L)'
;MKQQLEPLFTPWKIGNCEIKNRIVLTSMGGTNLLGWMEVNHFDKDGAKFILEVAKNNCGLVLPGCQPVYNPMYGQWLYKKKKMYEDLAKWMPEFHKTGAKLFVQLTAGFGRSFTISEMMETLYTNKALRVLAKPFMDLDKITAAPSPSPNRWSDKVPSREMTVEEIQEFITAFGKTAKLLKDAGVDGVEIHAVHEGYLLDQFTLKYVNQRTDEYGGSFENRYRFAVEIVKEIKKFCGQDFPVSLRYSVESKTKGFREGALPGESFTEAGRDMAESEKAAKYLQDAGYDMLNCDNGTYDAWYWAHPPIYMPENCNLEDVAHIRKFVDIPVVCAGRMDPETAAAAVADGRIDGAGFARQFLADQEWVTKLMNDKEDDIRPCILCHNGCFNMCHYKGVPNDQALSDSLHLARCAVNAETMQWEKHKIVPTTSPKKVHIIGGGIGGMEAARVLKLRGHEPVIHEQTDHLGGTFIAASAESYKGKLRDLLTWYRKQMADLKIEIHYNEKVESIAPFAGVPVIIATGAVPRVLKKVPGHEKMVEACEYLTGTPVGEKVAVIGGGLTGCEIAYELALQGRQPVIVEMKNDLIAQTGVCLANSSYLREWFAWKKVPVYLETTLQEVKDDSIVCKDASGKEITIPCDSVISSAGYIPNPLAPKGSNVSLVGDCDGVGNLRSVVWRAYEVAMKI
;
A
#
# COMPACT_ATOMS: atom_id res chain seq x y z
N MET A 1 5.34 -25.24 14.44
CA MET A 1 4.18 -24.61 13.73
C MET A 1 2.90 -24.94 14.48
N LYS A 2 2.07 -23.96 14.74
CA LYS A 2 0.74 -24.17 15.36
C LYS A 2 -0.12 -25.06 14.46
N GLN A 3 -0.82 -26.02 15.06
CA GLN A 3 -1.66 -26.99 14.32
C GLN A 3 -2.73 -26.31 13.46
N GLN A 4 -3.32 -25.23 13.94
CA GLN A 4 -4.33 -24.47 13.22
C GLN A 4 -3.85 -23.87 11.90
N LEU A 5 -2.53 -23.71 11.69
CA LEU A 5 -1.94 -23.18 10.46
C LEU A 5 -1.57 -24.26 9.43
N GLU A 6 -1.63 -25.53 9.80
CA GLU A 6 -1.26 -26.66 8.90
C GLU A 6 -1.95 -26.62 7.53
N PRO A 7 -3.25 -26.24 7.41
CA PRO A 7 -3.89 -26.17 6.11
C PRO A 7 -3.17 -25.26 5.09
N LEU A 8 -2.53 -24.16 5.53
CA LEU A 8 -1.77 -23.28 4.63
C LEU A 8 -0.50 -23.94 4.06
N PHE A 9 -0.01 -24.99 4.70
CA PHE A 9 1.23 -25.65 4.30
C PHE A 9 1.01 -26.98 3.55
N THR A 10 -0.22 -27.24 3.11
CA THR A 10 -0.56 -28.39 2.28
C THR A 10 -0.34 -28.06 0.79
N PRO A 11 0.16 -29.01 -0.03
CA PRO A 11 0.31 -28.81 -1.46
C PRO A 11 -1.05 -28.73 -2.18
N TRP A 12 -1.04 -28.09 -3.35
CA TRP A 12 -2.20 -27.97 -4.23
C TRP A 12 -1.77 -27.84 -5.68
N LYS A 13 -2.71 -27.73 -6.63
CA LYS A 13 -2.40 -27.67 -8.06
C LYS A 13 -3.14 -26.54 -8.77
N ILE A 14 -2.49 -25.96 -9.77
CA ILE A 14 -3.06 -25.02 -10.75
C ILE A 14 -2.83 -25.65 -12.13
N GLY A 15 -3.89 -26.16 -12.75
CA GLY A 15 -3.72 -27.04 -13.89
C GLY A 15 -2.79 -28.20 -13.55
N ASN A 16 -1.72 -28.40 -14.31
CA ASN A 16 -0.71 -29.43 -14.07
C ASN A 16 0.46 -28.96 -13.17
N CYS A 17 0.47 -27.70 -12.73
CA CYS A 17 1.52 -27.15 -11.89
C CYS A 17 1.24 -27.41 -10.41
N GLU A 18 2.13 -28.18 -9.74
CA GLU A 18 2.05 -28.43 -8.30
C GLU A 18 2.72 -27.30 -7.53
N ILE A 19 2.02 -26.78 -6.52
CA ILE A 19 2.46 -25.72 -5.62
C ILE A 19 2.66 -26.31 -4.23
N LYS A 20 3.82 -26.07 -3.62
CA LYS A 20 4.24 -26.72 -2.34
C LYS A 20 3.40 -26.34 -1.12
N ASN A 21 2.76 -25.18 -1.11
CA ASN A 21 1.86 -24.71 -0.05
C ASN A 21 0.90 -23.64 -0.58
N ARG A 22 -0.06 -23.22 0.23
CA ARG A 22 -1.18 -22.34 -0.15
C ARG A 22 -0.93 -20.87 0.12
N ILE A 23 0.30 -20.49 0.45
CA ILE A 23 0.70 -19.10 0.66
C ILE A 23 1.19 -18.52 -0.67
N VAL A 24 0.54 -17.46 -1.09
CA VAL A 24 0.77 -16.78 -2.36
C VAL A 24 1.28 -15.37 -2.12
N LEU A 25 2.46 -15.01 -2.67
CA LEU A 25 2.78 -13.61 -2.88
C LEU A 25 1.95 -13.12 -4.06
N THR A 26 0.83 -12.43 -3.77
CA THR A 26 -0.02 -11.87 -4.82
C THR A 26 0.60 -10.61 -5.42
N SER A 27 0.39 -10.41 -6.71
CA SER A 27 0.98 -9.32 -7.48
C SER A 27 0.68 -7.95 -6.87
N MET A 28 1.72 -7.14 -6.78
CA MET A 28 1.69 -5.79 -6.24
C MET A 28 2.65 -4.90 -7.04
N GLY A 29 2.20 -3.71 -7.42
CA GLY A 29 3.06 -2.74 -8.12
C GLY A 29 4.35 -2.46 -7.35
N GLY A 30 5.47 -2.39 -8.07
CA GLY A 30 6.79 -2.19 -7.49
C GLY A 30 7.49 -3.47 -6.99
N THR A 31 6.90 -4.66 -7.17
CA THR A 31 7.61 -5.95 -7.00
C THR A 31 7.92 -6.58 -8.36
N ASN A 32 8.13 -5.76 -9.38
CA ASN A 32 8.29 -6.16 -10.75
C ASN A 32 9.65 -6.85 -11.00
N LEU A 33 9.62 -7.84 -11.87
CA LEU A 33 10.80 -8.60 -12.28
C LEU A 33 11.42 -8.07 -13.58
N LEU A 34 10.62 -7.38 -14.40
CA LEU A 34 10.98 -7.01 -15.77
C LEU A 34 10.95 -5.48 -16.01
N GLY A 35 11.21 -4.72 -14.93
CA GLY A 35 11.16 -3.26 -14.90
C GLY A 35 9.75 -2.71 -14.64
N TRP A 36 9.65 -1.55 -14.03
CA TRP A 36 8.39 -0.87 -13.72
C TRP A 36 8.49 0.61 -14.04
N MET A 37 7.63 1.12 -14.93
CA MET A 37 7.59 2.54 -15.37
C MET A 37 8.92 3.07 -15.95
N GLU A 38 9.77 2.17 -16.45
CA GLU A 38 11.08 2.41 -17.04
C GLU A 38 11.30 1.52 -18.26
N VAL A 39 12.47 1.59 -18.88
CA VAL A 39 12.84 0.67 -19.97
C VAL A 39 12.85 -0.77 -19.45
N ASN A 40 12.12 -1.66 -20.11
CA ASN A 40 12.04 -3.05 -19.73
C ASN A 40 13.43 -3.72 -19.72
N HIS A 41 13.77 -4.35 -18.60
CA HIS A 41 15.01 -5.09 -18.36
C HIS A 41 14.75 -6.14 -17.26
N PHE A 42 15.68 -7.08 -17.10
CA PHE A 42 15.65 -7.97 -15.92
C PHE A 42 16.12 -7.20 -14.70
N ASP A 43 15.20 -6.96 -13.75
CA ASP A 43 15.47 -6.18 -12.55
C ASP A 43 16.11 -7.04 -11.47
N LYS A 44 17.37 -6.73 -11.12
CA LYS A 44 18.15 -7.51 -10.15
C LYS A 44 17.66 -7.37 -8.71
N ASP A 45 17.19 -6.18 -8.32
CA ASP A 45 16.67 -5.94 -6.96
C ASP A 45 15.28 -6.58 -6.80
N GLY A 46 14.43 -6.48 -7.81
CA GLY A 46 13.18 -7.21 -7.88
C GLY A 46 13.38 -8.72 -7.84
N ALA A 47 14.33 -9.25 -8.62
CA ALA A 47 14.68 -10.66 -8.63
C ALA A 47 15.23 -11.14 -7.28
N LYS A 48 16.04 -10.33 -6.60
CA LYS A 48 16.53 -10.63 -5.25
C LYS A 48 15.41 -10.71 -4.24
N PHE A 49 14.49 -9.75 -4.25
CA PHE A 49 13.32 -9.77 -3.37
C PHE A 49 12.48 -11.04 -3.58
N ILE A 50 12.16 -11.35 -4.84
CA ILE A 50 11.38 -12.53 -5.21
C ILE A 50 12.07 -13.82 -4.77
N LEU A 51 13.38 -13.90 -4.95
CA LEU A 51 14.17 -15.06 -4.54
C LEU A 51 14.20 -15.23 -3.01
N GLU A 52 14.35 -14.14 -2.24
CA GLU A 52 14.30 -14.20 -0.77
C GLU A 52 12.92 -14.63 -0.26
N VAL A 53 11.84 -14.13 -0.85
CA VAL A 53 10.47 -14.58 -0.54
C VAL A 53 10.30 -16.08 -0.82
N ALA A 54 10.81 -16.56 -1.94
CA ALA A 54 10.73 -17.98 -2.34
C ALA A 54 11.57 -18.90 -1.43
N LYS A 55 12.79 -18.48 -1.04
CA LYS A 55 13.64 -19.17 -0.08
C LYS A 55 12.98 -19.28 1.30
N ASN A 56 12.17 -18.30 1.66
CA ASN A 56 11.44 -18.24 2.92
C ASN A 56 10.03 -18.82 2.83
N ASN A 57 9.89 -19.90 2.07
CA ASN A 57 8.72 -20.81 2.06
C ASN A 57 7.44 -20.26 1.43
N CYS A 58 7.47 -19.20 0.65
CA CYS A 58 6.33 -18.87 -0.21
C CYS A 58 6.12 -19.97 -1.27
N GLY A 59 4.87 -20.42 -1.48
CA GLY A 59 4.54 -21.49 -2.43
C GLY A 59 4.44 -21.01 -3.87
N LEU A 60 3.68 -19.95 -4.08
CA LEU A 60 3.46 -19.31 -5.39
C LEU A 60 3.85 -17.83 -5.32
N VAL A 61 4.64 -17.38 -6.27
CA VAL A 61 5.10 -16.00 -6.35
C VAL A 61 4.56 -15.33 -7.62
N LEU A 62 3.81 -14.25 -7.43
CA LEU A 62 3.26 -13.41 -8.50
C LEU A 62 3.91 -12.02 -8.39
N PRO A 63 4.96 -11.72 -9.18
CA PRO A 63 5.56 -10.38 -9.23
C PRO A 63 4.58 -9.31 -9.65
N GLY A 64 4.94 -8.05 -9.44
CA GLY A 64 4.15 -6.91 -9.90
C GLY A 64 3.79 -6.98 -11.38
N CYS A 65 2.63 -6.46 -11.75
CA CYS A 65 2.09 -6.58 -13.10
C CYS A 65 3.01 -5.95 -14.16
N GLN A 66 3.21 -6.68 -15.26
CA GLN A 66 4.07 -6.28 -16.35
C GLN A 66 3.24 -5.91 -17.58
N PRO A 67 3.22 -4.64 -18.02
CA PRO A 67 2.52 -4.26 -19.24
C PRO A 67 3.14 -4.94 -20.46
N VAL A 68 2.32 -5.59 -21.29
CA VAL A 68 2.78 -6.19 -22.57
C VAL A 68 3.16 -5.12 -23.59
N TYR A 69 2.64 -3.89 -23.42
CA TYR A 69 3.06 -2.68 -24.10
C TYR A 69 3.55 -1.67 -23.06
N ASN A 70 4.82 -1.29 -23.10
CA ASN A 70 5.39 -0.33 -22.17
C ASN A 70 4.83 1.07 -22.44
N PRO A 71 4.04 1.66 -21.53
CA PRO A 71 3.35 2.91 -21.80
C PRO A 71 4.28 4.13 -21.87
N MET A 72 5.44 4.05 -21.21
CA MET A 72 6.38 5.18 -21.13
C MET A 72 7.35 5.24 -22.31
N TYR A 73 7.61 4.10 -22.98
CA TYR A 73 8.61 4.00 -24.03
C TYR A 73 8.07 3.44 -25.35
N GLY A 74 6.77 3.19 -25.43
CA GLY A 74 6.09 2.77 -26.65
C GLY A 74 6.57 1.44 -27.22
N GLN A 75 7.00 0.49 -26.38
CA GLN A 75 7.62 -0.75 -26.82
C GLN A 75 6.86 -1.98 -26.36
N TRP A 76 6.69 -2.95 -27.28
CA TRP A 76 6.14 -4.26 -26.96
C TRP A 76 7.14 -5.10 -26.15
N LEU A 77 6.69 -5.71 -25.06
CA LEU A 77 7.51 -6.48 -24.14
C LEU A 77 8.20 -7.67 -24.84
N TYR A 78 7.50 -8.39 -25.72
CA TYR A 78 8.05 -9.52 -26.46
C TYR A 78 9.24 -9.17 -27.39
N LYS A 79 9.49 -7.89 -27.67
CA LYS A 79 10.64 -7.45 -28.49
C LYS A 79 11.96 -7.35 -27.70
N LYS A 80 11.93 -7.46 -26.36
CA LYS A 80 13.09 -7.28 -25.46
C LYS A 80 13.78 -8.63 -25.17
N LYS A 81 14.36 -9.28 -26.16
CA LYS A 81 14.94 -10.63 -26.07
C LYS A 81 15.95 -10.81 -24.93
N LYS A 82 16.86 -9.86 -24.76
CA LYS A 82 17.91 -9.89 -23.73
C LYS A 82 17.36 -10.08 -22.31
N MET A 83 16.22 -9.47 -22.02
CA MET A 83 15.54 -9.58 -20.73
C MET A 83 15.12 -11.04 -20.42
N TYR A 84 14.60 -11.76 -21.42
CA TYR A 84 14.20 -13.17 -21.27
C TYR A 84 15.40 -14.10 -21.14
N GLU A 85 16.53 -13.80 -21.83
CA GLU A 85 17.78 -14.53 -21.66
C GLU A 85 18.34 -14.41 -20.23
N ASP A 86 18.25 -13.22 -19.63
CA ASP A 86 18.72 -12.99 -18.26
C ASP A 86 17.77 -13.64 -17.25
N LEU A 87 16.45 -13.61 -17.49
CA LEU A 87 15.47 -14.35 -16.72
C LEU A 87 15.73 -15.86 -16.76
N ALA A 88 15.98 -16.43 -17.96
CA ALA A 88 16.27 -17.85 -18.13
C ALA A 88 17.52 -18.32 -17.34
N LYS A 89 18.52 -17.46 -17.20
CA LYS A 89 19.71 -17.76 -16.40
C LYS A 89 19.43 -17.75 -14.90
N TRP A 90 18.46 -16.96 -14.46
CA TRP A 90 18.08 -16.82 -13.05
C TRP A 90 17.07 -17.91 -12.59
N MET A 91 16.19 -18.38 -13.45
CA MET A 91 15.14 -19.34 -13.11
C MET A 91 15.62 -20.63 -12.43
N PRO A 92 16.77 -21.24 -12.82
CA PRO A 92 17.27 -22.44 -12.12
C PRO A 92 17.59 -22.21 -10.64
N GLU A 93 18.04 -21.01 -10.26
CA GLU A 93 18.25 -20.67 -8.85
C GLU A 93 16.92 -20.52 -8.10
N PHE A 94 15.95 -19.86 -8.73
CA PHE A 94 14.61 -19.73 -8.18
C PHE A 94 13.96 -21.10 -7.95
N HIS A 95 14.03 -22.03 -8.91
CA HIS A 95 13.43 -23.35 -8.81
C HIS A 95 14.02 -24.23 -7.69
N LYS A 96 15.28 -24.00 -7.29
CA LYS A 96 15.87 -24.69 -6.11
C LYS A 96 15.11 -24.44 -4.82
N THR A 97 14.32 -23.38 -4.72
CA THR A 97 13.49 -23.07 -3.55
C THR A 97 12.24 -23.94 -3.47
N GLY A 98 11.86 -24.61 -4.55
CA GLY A 98 10.61 -25.33 -4.71
C GLY A 98 9.37 -24.45 -4.87
N ALA A 99 9.50 -23.13 -4.88
CA ALA A 99 8.42 -22.21 -5.21
C ALA A 99 8.13 -22.20 -6.72
N LYS A 100 6.93 -21.73 -7.09
CA LYS A 100 6.51 -21.52 -8.47
C LYS A 100 6.38 -20.03 -8.78
N LEU A 101 6.73 -19.65 -10.01
CA LEU A 101 6.69 -18.28 -10.50
C LEU A 101 5.65 -18.14 -11.62
N PHE A 102 4.64 -17.28 -11.40
CA PHE A 102 3.72 -16.86 -12.44
C PHE A 102 3.89 -15.35 -12.67
N VAL A 103 4.30 -14.97 -13.87
CA VAL A 103 4.47 -13.54 -14.21
C VAL A 103 3.11 -12.93 -14.56
N GLN A 104 2.70 -11.89 -13.84
CA GLN A 104 1.46 -11.19 -14.13
C GLN A 104 1.65 -10.24 -15.33
N LEU A 105 0.77 -10.37 -16.33
CA LEU A 105 0.76 -9.55 -17.55
C LEU A 105 -0.49 -8.68 -17.61
N THR A 106 -0.34 -7.43 -18.08
CA THR A 106 -1.46 -6.50 -18.25
C THR A 106 -1.47 -5.83 -19.61
N ALA A 107 -2.66 -5.48 -20.11
CA ALA A 107 -2.83 -4.62 -21.28
C ALA A 107 -2.60 -3.13 -20.97
N GLY A 108 -2.40 -2.80 -19.70
CA GLY A 108 -2.23 -1.41 -19.24
C GLY A 108 -3.45 -0.91 -18.45
N PHE A 109 -3.47 0.38 -18.23
CA PHE A 109 -4.37 1.01 -17.27
C PHE A 109 -5.61 1.66 -17.90
N GLY A 110 -5.60 1.91 -19.21
CA GLY A 110 -6.69 2.62 -19.87
C GLY A 110 -7.00 3.97 -19.20
N ARG A 111 -8.29 4.25 -18.94
CA ARG A 111 -8.72 5.46 -18.22
C ARG A 111 -8.14 5.60 -16.79
N SER A 112 -7.62 4.54 -16.23
CA SER A 112 -7.03 4.54 -14.88
C SER A 112 -5.54 4.87 -14.87
N PHE A 113 -4.91 5.14 -16.03
CA PHE A 113 -3.52 5.56 -16.07
C PHE A 113 -3.33 6.89 -15.34
N THR A 114 -2.31 6.93 -14.48
CA THR A 114 -2.02 8.12 -13.66
C THR A 114 -1.52 9.26 -14.53
N ILE A 115 -2.18 10.42 -14.44
CA ILE A 115 -1.83 11.64 -15.16
C ILE A 115 -1.20 12.63 -14.17
N SER A 116 0.02 13.05 -14.45
CA SER A 116 0.70 14.14 -13.73
C SER A 116 0.41 15.52 -14.37
N GLU A 117 0.68 16.59 -13.64
CA GLU A 117 0.57 17.97 -14.16
C GLU A 117 1.41 18.20 -15.44
N MET A 118 2.60 17.58 -15.50
CA MET A 118 3.43 17.62 -16.70
C MET A 118 2.72 16.95 -17.89
N MET A 119 2.09 15.78 -17.66
CA MET A 119 1.33 15.07 -18.70
C MET A 119 0.10 15.86 -19.14
N GLU A 120 -0.61 16.52 -18.24
CA GLU A 120 -1.71 17.44 -18.59
C GLU A 120 -1.22 18.56 -19.51
N THR A 121 -0.08 19.18 -19.18
CA THR A 121 0.53 20.25 -19.98
C THR A 121 0.92 19.74 -21.37
N LEU A 122 1.55 18.54 -21.45
CA LEU A 122 1.89 17.92 -22.74
C LEU A 122 0.65 17.59 -23.59
N TYR A 123 -0.43 17.18 -22.95
CA TYR A 123 -1.67 16.81 -23.66
C TYR A 123 -2.45 18.02 -24.15
N THR A 124 -2.62 19.05 -23.31
CA THR A 124 -3.44 20.24 -23.61
C THR A 124 -2.77 21.19 -24.59
N ASN A 125 -1.44 21.23 -24.63
CA ASN A 125 -0.69 22.02 -25.61
C ASN A 125 -0.49 21.21 -26.90
N LYS A 126 -1.20 21.61 -28.00
CA LYS A 126 -1.17 20.89 -29.28
C LYS A 126 0.24 20.68 -29.86
N ALA A 127 1.12 21.69 -29.75
CA ALA A 127 2.49 21.56 -30.24
C ALA A 127 3.32 20.58 -29.43
N LEU A 128 3.26 20.70 -28.11
CA LEU A 128 3.95 19.78 -27.21
C LEU A 128 3.43 18.34 -27.34
N ARG A 129 2.12 18.16 -27.51
CA ARG A 129 1.50 16.85 -27.73
C ARG A 129 2.06 16.14 -28.97
N VAL A 130 2.21 16.87 -30.09
CA VAL A 130 2.79 16.33 -31.33
C VAL A 130 4.27 15.98 -31.14
N LEU A 131 5.04 16.84 -30.48
CA LEU A 131 6.46 16.62 -30.21
C LEU A 131 6.70 15.45 -29.22
N ALA A 132 5.84 15.31 -28.21
CA ALA A 132 5.97 14.27 -27.20
C ALA A 132 5.51 12.89 -27.70
N LYS A 133 4.61 12.82 -28.69
CA LYS A 133 3.97 11.58 -29.18
C LYS A 133 4.94 10.42 -29.48
N PRO A 134 6.13 10.62 -30.07
CA PRO A 134 7.08 9.53 -30.31
C PRO A 134 7.66 8.90 -29.02
N PHE A 135 7.60 9.63 -27.89
CA PHE A 135 8.15 9.21 -26.60
C PHE A 135 7.05 8.85 -25.60
N MET A 136 5.92 9.55 -25.68
CA MET A 136 4.77 9.36 -24.77
C MET A 136 3.47 9.69 -25.52
N ASP A 137 2.81 8.67 -26.02
CA ASP A 137 1.50 8.81 -26.69
C ASP A 137 0.37 8.64 -25.68
N LEU A 138 -0.06 9.74 -25.07
CA LEU A 138 -1.14 9.73 -24.07
C LEU A 138 -2.47 9.22 -24.65
N ASP A 139 -2.75 9.45 -25.93
CA ASP A 139 -3.95 8.91 -26.59
C ASP A 139 -3.96 7.37 -26.63
N LYS A 140 -2.79 6.75 -26.81
CA LYS A 140 -2.64 5.31 -26.80
C LYS A 140 -2.64 4.75 -25.37
N ILE A 141 -1.95 5.45 -24.45
CA ILE A 141 -1.78 5.03 -23.05
C ILE A 141 -3.11 5.04 -22.29
N THR A 142 -3.96 6.05 -22.55
CA THR A 142 -5.26 6.21 -21.90
C THR A 142 -6.43 5.63 -22.71
N ALA A 143 -6.15 4.96 -23.83
CA ALA A 143 -7.19 4.30 -24.62
C ALA A 143 -8.00 3.33 -23.78
N ALA A 144 -9.32 3.40 -23.88
CA ALA A 144 -10.30 2.65 -23.09
C ALA A 144 -11.33 1.99 -24.02
N PRO A 145 -12.24 1.14 -23.56
CA PRO A 145 -13.28 0.59 -24.42
C PRO A 145 -14.14 1.67 -25.07
N SER A 146 -14.37 2.79 -24.37
CA SER A 146 -15.15 3.91 -24.88
C SER A 146 -14.58 5.22 -24.34
N PRO A 147 -14.92 6.41 -24.98
CA PRO A 147 -14.57 7.69 -24.42
C PRO A 147 -15.14 7.84 -23.00
N SER A 148 -14.29 8.15 -22.05
CA SER A 148 -14.65 8.24 -20.63
C SER A 148 -13.70 9.18 -19.89
N PRO A 149 -14.13 9.76 -18.73
CA PRO A 149 -13.24 10.58 -17.93
C PRO A 149 -12.07 9.76 -17.40
N ASN A 150 -10.85 10.32 -17.44
CA ASN A 150 -9.72 9.70 -16.77
C ASN A 150 -9.94 9.72 -15.25
N ARG A 151 -9.42 8.72 -14.54
CA ARG A 151 -9.56 8.62 -13.07
C ARG A 151 -8.91 9.80 -12.32
N TRP A 152 -7.85 10.38 -12.88
CA TRP A 152 -6.97 11.33 -12.20
C TRP A 152 -7.01 12.75 -12.77
N SER A 153 -7.50 12.94 -13.99
CA SER A 153 -7.50 14.23 -14.68
C SER A 153 -8.75 14.40 -15.54
N ASP A 154 -9.38 15.57 -15.44
CA ASP A 154 -10.47 15.96 -16.34
C ASP A 154 -9.97 16.52 -17.69
N LYS A 155 -8.67 16.84 -17.76
CA LYS A 155 -8.06 17.45 -18.95
C LYS A 155 -7.56 16.43 -19.97
N VAL A 156 -7.41 15.16 -19.56
CA VAL A 156 -6.89 14.07 -20.41
C VAL A 156 -7.91 12.94 -20.48
N PRO A 157 -9.00 13.08 -21.26
CA PRO A 157 -10.01 12.04 -21.40
C PRO A 157 -9.45 10.83 -22.15
N SER A 158 -10.09 9.68 -21.96
CA SER A 158 -9.82 8.48 -22.75
C SER A 158 -10.47 8.58 -24.12
N ARG A 159 -9.85 7.96 -25.12
CA ARG A 159 -10.47 7.66 -26.41
C ARG A 159 -10.87 6.19 -26.50
N GLU A 160 -11.71 5.90 -27.47
CA GLU A 160 -12.04 4.50 -27.82
C GLU A 160 -10.84 3.81 -28.46
N MET A 161 -10.57 2.59 -28.02
CA MET A 161 -9.57 1.69 -28.58
C MET A 161 -10.10 1.06 -29.89
N THR A 162 -9.28 0.98 -30.94
CA THR A 162 -9.73 0.30 -32.19
C THR A 162 -9.67 -1.20 -32.06
N VAL A 163 -10.41 -1.93 -32.90
CA VAL A 163 -10.40 -3.40 -32.94
C VAL A 163 -9.00 -3.90 -33.29
N GLU A 164 -8.29 -3.23 -34.19
CA GLU A 164 -6.92 -3.56 -34.57
C GLU A 164 -5.96 -3.46 -33.37
N GLU A 165 -6.10 -2.41 -32.57
CA GLU A 165 -5.32 -2.26 -31.34
C GLU A 165 -5.61 -3.40 -30.35
N ILE A 166 -6.86 -3.81 -30.20
CA ILE A 166 -7.25 -4.96 -29.36
C ILE A 166 -6.56 -6.24 -29.85
N GLN A 167 -6.59 -6.51 -31.16
CA GLN A 167 -5.95 -7.69 -31.75
C GLN A 167 -4.41 -7.66 -31.62
N GLU A 168 -3.78 -6.48 -31.70
CA GLU A 168 -2.34 -6.31 -31.41
C GLU A 168 -2.00 -6.73 -29.99
N PHE A 169 -2.82 -6.30 -29.00
CA PHE A 169 -2.64 -6.70 -27.59
C PHE A 169 -2.79 -8.21 -27.40
N ILE A 170 -3.84 -8.83 -27.95
CA ILE A 170 -4.06 -10.28 -27.85
C ILE A 170 -2.83 -11.05 -28.36
N THR A 171 -2.35 -10.68 -29.56
CA THR A 171 -1.14 -11.26 -30.14
C THR A 171 0.10 -11.06 -29.27
N ALA A 172 0.23 -9.88 -28.64
CA ALA A 172 1.35 -9.57 -27.75
C ALA A 172 1.34 -10.42 -26.47
N PHE A 173 0.16 -10.71 -25.89
CA PHE A 173 0.03 -11.62 -24.75
C PHE A 173 0.54 -13.03 -25.09
N GLY A 174 0.10 -13.60 -26.22
CA GLY A 174 0.55 -14.93 -26.67
C GLY A 174 2.06 -15.01 -26.88
N LYS A 175 2.63 -14.03 -27.59
CA LYS A 175 4.09 -13.95 -27.83
C LYS A 175 4.88 -13.77 -26.55
N THR A 176 4.41 -12.92 -25.64
CA THR A 176 5.07 -12.65 -24.36
C THR A 176 5.03 -13.90 -23.46
N ALA A 177 3.88 -14.54 -23.33
CA ALA A 177 3.73 -15.77 -22.55
C ALA A 177 4.63 -16.89 -23.07
N LYS A 178 4.77 -17.03 -24.41
CA LYS A 178 5.69 -18.01 -25.01
C LYS A 178 7.14 -17.76 -24.61
N LEU A 179 7.61 -16.51 -24.66
CA LEU A 179 8.98 -16.16 -24.25
C LEU A 179 9.21 -16.37 -22.74
N LEU A 180 8.21 -16.10 -21.90
CA LEU A 180 8.28 -16.40 -20.46
C LEU A 180 8.36 -17.91 -20.21
N LYS A 181 7.51 -18.70 -20.87
CA LYS A 181 7.57 -20.17 -20.81
C LYS A 181 8.94 -20.70 -21.23
N ASP A 182 9.48 -20.21 -22.35
CA ASP A 182 10.79 -20.61 -22.87
C ASP A 182 11.93 -20.21 -21.93
N ALA A 183 11.77 -19.14 -21.14
CA ALA A 183 12.69 -18.74 -20.08
C ALA A 183 12.55 -19.57 -18.80
N GLY A 184 11.60 -20.51 -18.73
CA GLY A 184 11.41 -21.42 -17.59
C GLY A 184 10.39 -20.92 -16.54
N VAL A 185 9.60 -19.90 -16.85
CA VAL A 185 8.51 -19.44 -15.97
C VAL A 185 7.40 -20.50 -15.92
N ASP A 186 6.88 -20.79 -14.71
CA ASP A 186 5.95 -21.90 -14.47
C ASP A 186 4.51 -21.62 -14.97
N GLY A 187 4.12 -20.36 -15.09
CA GLY A 187 2.82 -19.92 -15.59
C GLY A 187 2.74 -18.42 -15.76
N VAL A 188 1.60 -17.92 -16.20
CA VAL A 188 1.31 -16.48 -16.26
C VAL A 188 0.00 -16.18 -15.55
N GLU A 189 -0.10 -14.97 -14.98
CA GLU A 189 -1.36 -14.42 -14.52
C GLU A 189 -1.76 -13.26 -15.44
N ILE A 190 -3.01 -13.19 -15.82
CA ILE A 190 -3.52 -12.07 -16.60
C ILE A 190 -4.23 -11.11 -15.66
N HIS A 191 -3.75 -9.87 -15.62
CA HIS A 191 -4.36 -8.78 -14.90
C HIS A 191 -5.53 -8.24 -15.74
N ALA A 192 -6.61 -9.00 -15.76
CA ALA A 192 -7.70 -8.80 -16.70
C ALA A 192 -8.92 -8.17 -16.02
N VAL A 193 -9.73 -8.96 -15.39
CA VAL A 193 -11.05 -8.55 -14.86
C VAL A 193 -10.85 -8.03 -13.42
N HIS A 194 -10.04 -6.98 -13.27
CA HIS A 194 -9.54 -6.55 -11.96
C HIS A 194 -9.26 -5.04 -11.88
N GLU A 195 -9.63 -4.43 -10.78
CA GLU A 195 -9.32 -3.05 -10.33
C GLU A 195 -9.66 -1.92 -11.34
N GLY A 196 -10.47 -2.17 -12.35
CA GLY A 196 -10.77 -1.18 -13.38
C GLY A 196 -9.56 -0.84 -14.26
N TYR A 197 -8.59 -1.76 -14.43
CA TYR A 197 -7.57 -1.69 -15.46
C TYR A 197 -8.18 -1.94 -16.85
N LEU A 198 -7.41 -1.75 -17.91
CA LEU A 198 -7.95 -1.73 -19.28
C LEU A 198 -8.85 -2.91 -19.58
N LEU A 199 -8.45 -4.14 -19.27
CA LEU A 199 -9.26 -5.32 -19.55
C LEU A 199 -10.55 -5.38 -18.71
N ASP A 200 -10.50 -4.94 -17.44
CA ASP A 200 -11.69 -4.84 -16.61
C ASP A 200 -12.67 -3.76 -17.13
N GLN A 201 -12.14 -2.63 -17.61
CA GLN A 201 -12.96 -1.57 -18.20
C GLN A 201 -13.84 -2.09 -19.35
N PHE A 202 -13.38 -3.10 -20.11
CA PHE A 202 -14.20 -3.75 -21.14
C PHE A 202 -15.40 -4.51 -20.57
N THR A 203 -15.28 -5.05 -19.35
CA THR A 203 -16.37 -5.82 -18.72
C THR A 203 -17.41 -4.93 -18.06
N LEU A 204 -17.05 -3.69 -17.64
CA LEU A 204 -17.89 -2.78 -16.87
C LEU A 204 -18.85 -1.99 -17.77
N LYS A 205 -20.15 -2.20 -17.60
CA LYS A 205 -21.19 -1.56 -18.42
C LYS A 205 -21.16 -0.05 -18.42
N TYR A 206 -20.84 0.57 -17.27
CA TYR A 206 -20.80 2.03 -17.17
C TYR A 206 -19.59 2.66 -17.88
N VAL A 207 -18.55 1.87 -18.17
CA VAL A 207 -17.36 2.30 -18.92
C VAL A 207 -17.46 1.90 -20.39
N ASN A 208 -17.87 0.65 -20.67
CA ASN A 208 -17.92 0.07 -22.03
C ASN A 208 -19.26 0.37 -22.69
N GLN A 209 -19.29 1.37 -23.57
CA GLN A 209 -20.44 1.77 -24.39
C GLN A 209 -20.29 1.38 -25.86
N ARG A 210 -19.39 0.42 -26.18
CA ARG A 210 -19.15 -0.05 -27.56
C ARG A 210 -20.36 -0.76 -28.13
N THR A 211 -20.51 -0.67 -29.45
CA THR A 211 -21.58 -1.33 -30.21
C THR A 211 -21.05 -2.43 -31.15
N ASP A 212 -19.74 -2.69 -31.16
CA ASP A 212 -19.08 -3.77 -31.89
C ASP A 212 -19.00 -5.07 -31.08
N GLU A 213 -18.19 -6.03 -31.57
CA GLU A 213 -18.01 -7.35 -30.94
C GLU A 213 -17.31 -7.32 -29.57
N TYR A 214 -16.85 -6.16 -29.09
CA TYR A 214 -16.25 -5.99 -27.77
C TYR A 214 -17.15 -5.23 -26.80
N GLY A 215 -18.42 -4.95 -27.16
CA GLY A 215 -19.36 -4.21 -26.31
C GLY A 215 -20.78 -4.77 -26.36
N GLY A 216 -21.67 -4.18 -25.58
CA GLY A 216 -23.07 -4.56 -25.49
C GLY A 216 -23.32 -5.82 -24.66
N SER A 217 -23.37 -7.01 -25.27
CA SER A 217 -23.69 -8.25 -24.58
C SER A 217 -22.63 -8.64 -23.53
N PHE A 218 -23.02 -9.52 -22.60
CA PHE A 218 -22.09 -10.07 -21.61
C PHE A 218 -20.87 -10.73 -22.30
N GLU A 219 -21.11 -11.59 -23.26
CA GLU A 219 -20.08 -12.34 -23.99
C GLU A 219 -19.11 -11.40 -24.72
N ASN A 220 -19.61 -10.32 -25.31
CA ASN A 220 -18.80 -9.32 -25.99
C ASN A 220 -17.94 -8.53 -25.03
N ARG A 221 -18.48 -8.13 -23.89
CA ARG A 221 -17.72 -7.39 -22.86
C ARG A 221 -16.57 -8.23 -22.26
N TYR A 222 -16.71 -9.54 -22.16
CA TYR A 222 -15.68 -10.46 -21.67
C TYR A 222 -14.80 -11.04 -22.78
N ARG A 223 -15.11 -10.77 -24.06
CA ARG A 223 -14.41 -11.31 -25.23
C ARG A 223 -12.90 -11.08 -25.20
N PHE A 224 -12.45 -9.89 -24.84
CA PHE A 224 -11.03 -9.54 -24.82
C PHE A 224 -10.25 -10.48 -23.87
N ALA A 225 -10.72 -10.69 -22.65
CA ALA A 225 -10.12 -11.60 -21.68
C ALA A 225 -10.14 -13.06 -22.18
N VAL A 226 -11.23 -13.49 -22.84
CA VAL A 226 -11.38 -14.83 -23.42
C VAL A 226 -10.41 -15.05 -24.58
N GLU A 227 -10.24 -14.09 -25.48
CA GLU A 227 -9.32 -14.19 -26.60
C GLU A 227 -7.86 -14.23 -26.17
N ILE A 228 -7.50 -13.49 -25.09
CA ILE A 228 -6.15 -13.53 -24.51
C ILE A 228 -5.79 -14.92 -24.01
N VAL A 229 -6.63 -15.57 -23.19
CA VAL A 229 -6.30 -16.91 -22.68
C VAL A 229 -6.22 -17.92 -23.81
N LYS A 230 -7.09 -17.86 -24.80
CA LYS A 230 -7.04 -18.74 -25.98
C LYS A 230 -5.75 -18.55 -26.80
N GLU A 231 -5.33 -17.30 -27.01
CA GLU A 231 -4.08 -17.03 -27.74
C GLU A 231 -2.85 -17.49 -26.95
N ILE A 232 -2.83 -17.31 -25.61
CA ILE A 232 -1.75 -17.85 -24.76
C ILE A 232 -1.71 -19.38 -24.86
N LYS A 233 -2.85 -20.07 -24.72
CA LYS A 233 -2.93 -21.55 -24.86
C LYS A 233 -2.49 -22.02 -26.24
N LYS A 234 -2.78 -21.29 -27.31
CA LYS A 234 -2.30 -21.57 -28.67
C LYS A 234 -0.77 -21.47 -28.76
N PHE A 235 -0.12 -20.46 -28.16
CA PHE A 235 1.33 -20.31 -28.22
C PHE A 235 2.07 -21.22 -27.22
N CYS A 236 1.50 -21.49 -26.07
CA CYS A 236 2.16 -22.17 -24.95
C CYS A 236 1.72 -23.65 -24.79
N GLY A 237 0.64 -24.08 -25.45
CA GLY A 237 0.00 -25.37 -25.20
C GLY A 237 -1.03 -25.33 -24.09
N GLN A 238 -1.97 -26.27 -24.12
CA GLN A 238 -3.13 -26.31 -23.20
C GLN A 238 -2.73 -26.52 -21.75
N ASP A 239 -1.62 -27.19 -21.48
CA ASP A 239 -1.13 -27.53 -20.15
C ASP A 239 -0.39 -26.38 -19.45
N PHE A 240 -0.08 -25.29 -20.17
CA PHE A 240 0.60 -24.13 -19.56
C PHE A 240 -0.37 -23.35 -18.70
N PRO A 241 -0.12 -23.21 -17.36
CA PRO A 241 -1.05 -22.56 -16.44
C PRO A 241 -1.26 -21.06 -16.76
N VAL A 242 -2.52 -20.65 -16.82
CA VAL A 242 -2.93 -19.26 -16.99
C VAL A 242 -3.89 -18.88 -15.87
N SER A 243 -3.42 -18.09 -14.91
CA SER A 243 -4.24 -17.53 -13.85
C SER A 243 -4.91 -16.24 -14.30
N LEU A 244 -6.01 -15.90 -13.65
CA LEU A 244 -6.72 -14.63 -13.83
C LEU A 244 -6.74 -13.85 -12.51
N ARG A 245 -6.27 -12.60 -12.51
CA ARG A 245 -6.56 -11.67 -11.43
C ARG A 245 -8.00 -11.14 -11.60
N TYR A 246 -8.82 -11.28 -10.56
CA TYR A 246 -10.27 -11.13 -10.67
C TYR A 246 -10.85 -10.32 -9.50
N SER A 247 -11.52 -9.20 -9.80
CA SER A 247 -12.36 -8.50 -8.80
C SER A 247 -13.75 -9.12 -8.80
N VAL A 248 -14.18 -9.66 -7.67
CA VAL A 248 -15.49 -10.29 -7.50
C VAL A 248 -16.59 -9.26 -7.69
N GLU A 249 -16.56 -8.17 -6.93
CA GLU A 249 -17.46 -7.02 -7.12
C GLU A 249 -16.65 -5.73 -7.30
N SER A 250 -17.17 -4.81 -8.09
CA SER A 250 -16.52 -3.54 -8.36
C SER A 250 -16.56 -2.58 -7.18
N LYS A 251 -17.56 -2.70 -6.30
CA LYS A 251 -17.78 -1.87 -5.11
C LYS A 251 -17.82 -0.37 -5.44
N THR A 252 -18.41 0.00 -6.59
CA THR A 252 -18.46 1.39 -7.08
C THR A 252 -19.88 1.86 -7.39
N LYS A 253 -20.12 3.14 -7.08
CA LYS A 253 -21.38 3.86 -7.42
C LYS A 253 -21.28 4.55 -8.79
N GLY A 254 -20.09 4.58 -9.40
CA GLY A 254 -19.81 5.21 -10.68
C GLY A 254 -18.38 5.71 -10.78
N PHE A 255 -18.15 6.63 -11.71
CA PHE A 255 -16.82 7.22 -11.89
C PHE A 255 -16.35 7.96 -10.64
N ARG A 256 -15.21 7.54 -10.08
CA ARG A 256 -14.54 8.13 -8.92
C ARG A 256 -15.32 8.03 -7.60
N GLU A 257 -16.35 7.21 -7.54
CA GLU A 257 -17.19 7.03 -6.36
C GLU A 257 -17.21 5.56 -5.92
N GLY A 258 -16.52 5.25 -4.83
CA GLY A 258 -16.55 3.94 -4.20
C GLY A 258 -17.71 3.78 -3.22
N ALA A 259 -18.04 2.54 -2.88
CA ALA A 259 -18.97 2.21 -1.79
C ALA A 259 -18.18 1.71 -0.58
N LEU A 260 -18.45 2.25 0.59
CA LEU A 260 -17.80 1.88 1.84
C LEU A 260 -18.31 0.53 2.38
N PRO A 261 -17.53 -0.19 3.19
CA PRO A 261 -18.01 -1.38 3.86
C PRO A 261 -19.27 -1.09 4.69
N GLY A 262 -20.34 -1.87 4.44
CA GLY A 262 -21.63 -1.69 5.11
C GLY A 262 -22.51 -0.56 4.57
N GLU A 263 -22.07 0.16 3.53
CA GLU A 263 -22.91 1.13 2.81
C GLU A 263 -23.93 0.41 1.93
N SER A 264 -25.20 0.84 1.95
CA SER A 264 -26.20 0.39 0.99
C SER A 264 -26.11 1.26 -0.27
N PHE A 265 -25.87 0.64 -1.41
CA PHE A 265 -25.68 1.34 -2.69
C PHE A 265 -26.17 0.49 -3.86
N THR A 266 -26.28 1.11 -5.04
CA THR A 266 -26.50 0.40 -6.30
C THR A 266 -25.17 0.24 -7.01
N GLU A 267 -24.76 -1.01 -7.27
CA GLU A 267 -23.51 -1.31 -7.97
C GLU A 267 -23.60 -0.86 -9.44
N ALA A 268 -22.69 0.05 -9.83
CA ALA A 268 -22.60 0.52 -11.21
C ALA A 268 -21.72 -0.41 -12.08
N GLY A 269 -20.79 -1.12 -11.45
CA GLY A 269 -19.87 -2.03 -12.11
C GLY A 269 -20.37 -3.48 -12.17
N ARG A 270 -19.51 -4.41 -11.78
CA ARG A 270 -19.86 -5.84 -11.68
C ARG A 270 -20.41 -6.12 -10.29
N ASP A 271 -21.66 -6.59 -10.25
CA ASP A 271 -22.31 -7.11 -9.07
C ASP A 271 -22.05 -8.62 -8.90
N MET A 272 -22.49 -9.18 -7.78
CA MET A 272 -22.32 -10.60 -7.48
C MET A 272 -22.97 -11.52 -8.53
N ALA A 273 -24.15 -11.19 -9.02
CA ALA A 273 -24.86 -12.01 -10.01
C ALA A 273 -24.11 -12.06 -11.36
N GLU A 274 -23.57 -10.95 -11.83
CA GLU A 274 -22.70 -10.94 -13.02
C GLU A 274 -21.38 -11.68 -12.72
N SER A 275 -20.85 -11.56 -11.51
CA SER A 275 -19.60 -12.20 -11.09
C SER A 275 -19.68 -13.73 -11.08
N GLU A 276 -20.77 -14.31 -10.58
CA GLU A 276 -21.03 -15.75 -10.61
C GLU A 276 -20.96 -16.29 -12.05
N LYS A 277 -21.67 -15.64 -12.97
CA LYS A 277 -21.67 -15.99 -14.41
C LYS A 277 -20.28 -15.81 -15.02
N ALA A 278 -19.60 -14.71 -14.69
CA ALA A 278 -18.30 -14.36 -15.26
C ALA A 278 -17.20 -15.33 -14.81
N ALA A 279 -17.15 -15.70 -13.54
CA ALA A 279 -16.17 -16.65 -13.01
C ALA A 279 -16.23 -18.00 -13.74
N LYS A 280 -17.44 -18.56 -13.91
CA LYS A 280 -17.67 -19.80 -14.64
C LYS A 280 -17.31 -19.65 -16.14
N TYR A 281 -17.72 -18.56 -16.77
CA TYR A 281 -17.46 -18.29 -18.18
C TYR A 281 -15.96 -18.18 -18.49
N LEU A 282 -15.19 -17.55 -17.61
CA LEU A 282 -13.75 -17.40 -17.74
C LEU A 282 -13.01 -18.71 -17.47
N GLN A 283 -13.43 -19.51 -16.48
CA GLN A 283 -12.95 -20.88 -16.32
C GLN A 283 -13.14 -21.68 -17.61
N ASP A 284 -14.35 -21.68 -18.18
CA ASP A 284 -14.67 -22.44 -19.39
C ASP A 284 -13.91 -21.94 -20.63
N ALA A 285 -13.46 -20.69 -20.61
CA ALA A 285 -12.59 -20.13 -21.65
C ALA A 285 -11.14 -20.64 -21.58
N GLY A 286 -10.69 -21.21 -20.44
CA GLY A 286 -9.38 -21.83 -20.28
C GLY A 286 -8.47 -21.22 -19.21
N TYR A 287 -8.98 -20.38 -18.32
CA TYR A 287 -8.23 -19.98 -17.11
C TYR A 287 -8.15 -21.12 -16.10
N ASP A 288 -7.00 -21.29 -15.45
CA ASP A 288 -6.69 -22.42 -14.56
C ASP A 288 -6.75 -22.04 -13.07
N MET A 289 -6.87 -20.75 -12.72
CA MET A 289 -7.00 -20.24 -11.36
C MET A 289 -7.62 -18.84 -11.37
N LEU A 290 -8.42 -18.53 -10.36
CA LEU A 290 -8.86 -17.16 -10.06
C LEU A 290 -8.11 -16.63 -8.82
N ASN A 291 -7.42 -15.52 -8.95
CA ASN A 291 -6.79 -14.78 -7.86
C ASN A 291 -7.65 -13.56 -7.54
N CYS A 292 -8.46 -13.66 -6.48
CA CYS A 292 -9.60 -12.83 -6.23
C CYS A 292 -9.43 -11.79 -5.13
N ASP A 293 -10.07 -10.64 -5.34
CA ASP A 293 -10.38 -9.61 -4.34
C ASP A 293 -11.61 -8.80 -4.78
N ASN A 294 -11.79 -7.57 -4.29
CA ASN A 294 -12.85 -6.65 -4.68
C ASN A 294 -12.30 -5.28 -5.11
N GLY A 295 -13.15 -4.50 -5.75
CA GLY A 295 -12.92 -3.10 -6.01
C GLY A 295 -12.42 -2.76 -7.40
N THR A 296 -12.42 -1.47 -7.66
CA THR A 296 -11.85 -0.84 -8.85
C THR A 296 -11.05 0.39 -8.43
N TYR A 297 -10.37 1.04 -9.36
CA TYR A 297 -9.74 2.35 -9.10
C TYR A 297 -10.76 3.46 -8.77
N ASP A 298 -12.02 3.28 -9.07
CA ASP A 298 -13.09 4.17 -8.62
C ASP A 298 -13.47 3.92 -7.15
N ALA A 299 -13.26 2.67 -6.65
CA ALA A 299 -13.42 2.24 -5.25
C ALA A 299 -12.04 1.96 -4.61
N TRP A 300 -11.18 2.95 -4.58
CA TRP A 300 -9.74 2.86 -4.34
C TRP A 300 -9.33 2.11 -3.07
N TYR A 301 -10.08 2.27 -1.98
CA TYR A 301 -9.81 1.62 -0.69
C TYR A 301 -10.22 0.13 -0.64
N TRP A 302 -10.99 -0.38 -1.61
CA TRP A 302 -11.19 -1.82 -1.81
C TRP A 302 -10.04 -2.46 -2.57
N ALA A 303 -9.59 -1.80 -3.64
CA ALA A 303 -8.45 -2.25 -4.41
C ALA A 303 -7.15 -2.25 -3.58
N HIS A 304 -7.03 -1.31 -2.65
CA HIS A 304 -5.86 -1.14 -1.77
C HIS A 304 -6.28 -0.93 -0.33
N PRO A 305 -6.74 -1.99 0.39
CA PRO A 305 -7.35 -1.84 1.70
C PRO A 305 -6.45 -1.17 2.74
N PRO A 306 -6.79 0.05 3.23
CA PRO A 306 -6.09 0.73 4.31
C PRO A 306 -6.40 0.13 5.67
N ILE A 307 -5.79 0.71 6.72
CA ILE A 307 -5.98 0.22 8.10
C ILE A 307 -7.43 0.29 8.59
N TYR A 308 -8.23 1.19 8.03
CA TYR A 308 -9.65 1.38 8.38
C TYR A 308 -10.58 0.31 7.81
N MET A 309 -10.15 -0.42 6.77
CA MET A 309 -10.92 -1.52 6.19
C MET A 309 -10.95 -2.72 7.14
N PRO A 310 -12.02 -3.52 7.16
CA PRO A 310 -12.06 -4.76 7.94
C PRO A 310 -10.90 -5.72 7.59
N GLU A 311 -10.45 -6.50 8.55
CA GLU A 311 -9.58 -7.64 8.25
C GLU A 311 -10.34 -8.66 7.42
N ASN A 312 -9.63 -9.38 6.54
CA ASN A 312 -10.20 -10.38 5.63
C ASN A 312 -11.36 -9.84 4.78
N CYS A 313 -11.31 -8.54 4.41
CA CYS A 313 -12.45 -7.78 3.86
C CYS A 313 -13.05 -8.36 2.57
N ASN A 314 -12.33 -9.24 1.87
CA ASN A 314 -12.79 -9.85 0.62
C ASN A 314 -13.21 -11.33 0.79
N LEU A 315 -13.00 -11.93 1.95
CA LEU A 315 -13.11 -13.39 2.12
C LEU A 315 -14.52 -13.92 1.84
N GLU A 316 -15.56 -13.24 2.31
CA GLU A 316 -16.95 -13.73 2.13
C GLU A 316 -17.35 -13.73 0.65
N ASP A 317 -17.04 -12.65 -0.07
CA ASP A 317 -17.36 -12.52 -1.50
C ASP A 317 -16.56 -13.54 -2.32
N VAL A 318 -15.28 -13.71 -2.02
CA VAL A 318 -14.42 -14.70 -2.70
C VAL A 318 -14.85 -16.14 -2.40
N ALA A 319 -15.19 -16.46 -1.15
CA ALA A 319 -15.71 -17.76 -0.76
C ALA A 319 -17.06 -18.06 -1.42
N HIS A 320 -17.86 -17.02 -1.71
CA HIS A 320 -19.08 -17.17 -2.48
C HIS A 320 -18.77 -17.62 -3.92
N ILE A 321 -17.86 -16.92 -4.61
CA ILE A 321 -17.44 -17.24 -5.99
C ILE A 321 -16.82 -18.64 -6.10
N ARG A 322 -16.08 -19.09 -5.07
CA ARG A 322 -15.49 -20.43 -5.04
C ARG A 322 -16.51 -21.54 -5.33
N LYS A 323 -17.79 -21.32 -5.01
CA LYS A 323 -18.88 -22.30 -5.20
C LYS A 323 -19.30 -22.46 -6.67
N PHE A 324 -18.92 -21.54 -7.54
CA PHE A 324 -19.33 -21.49 -8.95
C PHE A 324 -18.26 -21.97 -9.92
N VAL A 325 -17.06 -22.29 -9.40
CA VAL A 325 -15.93 -22.73 -10.23
C VAL A 325 -15.30 -24.01 -9.70
N ASP A 326 -14.70 -24.79 -10.60
CA ASP A 326 -13.97 -26.01 -10.28
C ASP A 326 -12.46 -25.78 -10.15
N ILE A 327 -11.98 -24.67 -10.73
CA ILE A 327 -10.56 -24.25 -10.66
C ILE A 327 -10.26 -23.63 -9.30
N PRO A 328 -9.00 -23.67 -8.85
CA PRO A 328 -8.58 -23.07 -7.59
C PRO A 328 -8.88 -21.58 -7.50
N VAL A 329 -9.23 -21.12 -6.29
CA VAL A 329 -9.49 -19.73 -5.96
C VAL A 329 -8.58 -19.26 -4.83
N VAL A 330 -7.83 -18.20 -5.08
CA VAL A 330 -7.00 -17.50 -4.09
C VAL A 330 -7.74 -16.25 -3.62
N CYS A 331 -7.75 -16.00 -2.31
CA CYS A 331 -8.29 -14.77 -1.73
C CYS A 331 -7.19 -13.84 -1.28
N ALA A 332 -7.25 -12.57 -1.69
CA ALA A 332 -6.37 -11.50 -1.22
C ALA A 332 -7.19 -10.35 -0.60
N GLY A 333 -6.60 -9.58 0.30
CA GLY A 333 -7.21 -8.41 0.94
C GLY A 333 -7.18 -8.46 2.46
N ARG A 334 -6.11 -7.95 3.05
CA ARG A 334 -5.87 -7.94 4.50
C ARG A 334 -6.07 -9.32 5.17
N MET A 335 -5.68 -10.39 4.44
CA MET A 335 -5.79 -11.74 4.97
C MET A 335 -4.94 -11.91 6.24
N ASP A 336 -5.55 -12.47 7.26
CA ASP A 336 -4.89 -12.95 8.47
C ASP A 336 -4.58 -14.44 8.33
N PRO A 337 -3.38 -14.93 8.75
CA PRO A 337 -2.97 -16.32 8.54
C PRO A 337 -3.89 -17.37 9.19
N GLU A 338 -4.42 -17.12 10.39
CA GLU A 338 -5.28 -18.06 11.10
C GLU A 338 -6.64 -18.19 10.41
N THR A 339 -7.25 -17.04 10.04
CA THR A 339 -8.50 -17.00 9.27
C THR A 339 -8.32 -17.64 7.88
N ALA A 340 -7.18 -17.38 7.23
CA ALA A 340 -6.85 -17.97 5.94
C ALA A 340 -6.71 -19.51 6.05
N ALA A 341 -6.04 -20.02 7.08
CA ALA A 341 -5.91 -21.45 7.33
C ALA A 341 -7.27 -22.14 7.56
N ALA A 342 -8.14 -21.52 8.35
CA ALA A 342 -9.49 -22.02 8.58
C ALA A 342 -10.30 -22.03 7.27
N ALA A 343 -10.25 -20.96 6.49
CA ALA A 343 -10.95 -20.87 5.20
C ALA A 343 -10.47 -21.91 4.18
N VAL A 344 -9.19 -22.25 4.20
CA VAL A 344 -8.62 -23.34 3.37
C VAL A 344 -9.12 -24.70 3.89
N ALA A 345 -9.08 -24.94 5.20
CA ALA A 345 -9.57 -26.20 5.80
C ALA A 345 -11.05 -26.45 5.49
N ASP A 346 -11.86 -25.39 5.49
CA ASP A 346 -13.29 -25.44 5.20
C ASP A 346 -13.61 -25.49 3.69
N GLY A 347 -12.60 -25.44 2.82
CA GLY A 347 -12.79 -25.43 1.36
C GLY A 347 -13.41 -24.14 0.80
N ARG A 348 -13.35 -23.05 1.57
CA ARG A 348 -13.88 -21.72 1.18
C ARG A 348 -12.96 -21.02 0.18
N ILE A 349 -11.66 -21.28 0.25
CA ILE A 349 -10.61 -20.85 -0.67
C ILE A 349 -9.58 -21.96 -0.84
N ASP A 350 -8.79 -21.92 -1.89
CA ASP A 350 -7.72 -22.90 -2.15
C ASP A 350 -6.34 -22.37 -1.78
N GLY A 351 -6.17 -21.05 -1.75
CA GLY A 351 -4.94 -20.39 -1.36
C GLY A 351 -5.18 -18.99 -0.80
N ALA A 352 -4.22 -18.47 -0.07
CA ALA A 352 -4.27 -17.16 0.56
C ALA A 352 -3.20 -16.22 0.00
N GLY A 353 -3.65 -15.07 -0.49
CA GLY A 353 -2.83 -14.02 -1.08
C GLY A 353 -2.37 -13.00 -0.05
N PHE A 354 -1.06 -12.88 0.08
CA PHE A 354 -0.41 -11.86 0.90
C PHE A 354 0.49 -11.01 0.00
N ALA A 355 0.61 -9.73 0.28
CA ALA A 355 1.48 -8.85 -0.50
C ALA A 355 2.37 -8.00 0.41
N ARG A 356 1.80 -6.98 1.05
CA ARG A 356 2.53 -5.98 1.85
C ARG A 356 3.28 -6.56 3.03
N GLN A 357 2.83 -7.69 3.62
CA GLN A 357 3.54 -8.37 4.70
C GLN A 357 4.91 -8.87 4.25
N PHE A 358 5.05 -9.34 3.01
CA PHE A 358 6.36 -9.71 2.44
C PHE A 358 7.32 -8.53 2.29
N LEU A 359 6.81 -7.30 2.10
CA LEU A 359 7.66 -6.11 2.09
C LEU A 359 8.15 -5.74 3.50
N ALA A 360 7.31 -5.94 4.51
CA ALA A 360 7.69 -5.67 5.89
C ALA A 360 8.69 -6.71 6.42
N ASP A 361 8.49 -7.97 6.03
CA ASP A 361 9.30 -9.10 6.48
C ASP A 361 9.28 -10.23 5.44
N GLN A 362 10.37 -10.43 4.70
CA GLN A 362 10.47 -11.50 3.70
C GLN A 362 10.49 -12.90 4.31
N GLU A 363 10.87 -13.00 5.59
CA GLU A 363 11.03 -14.27 6.32
C GLU A 363 9.76 -14.68 7.09
N TRP A 364 8.69 -13.88 7.01
CA TRP A 364 7.52 -14.07 7.88
C TRP A 364 6.90 -15.48 7.79
N VAL A 365 6.88 -16.11 6.61
CA VAL A 365 6.36 -17.47 6.43
C VAL A 365 7.23 -18.49 7.16
N THR A 366 8.55 -18.38 7.05
CA THR A 366 9.50 -19.23 7.78
C THR A 366 9.37 -19.04 9.29
N LYS A 367 9.17 -17.82 9.75
CA LYS A 367 8.94 -17.49 11.17
C LYS A 367 7.64 -18.14 11.65
N LEU A 368 6.57 -18.02 10.89
CA LEU A 368 5.28 -18.66 11.16
C LEU A 368 5.38 -20.19 11.28
N MET A 369 6.12 -20.83 10.37
CA MET A 369 6.36 -22.27 10.39
C MET A 369 7.13 -22.75 11.64
N ASN A 370 7.92 -21.86 12.25
CA ASN A 370 8.81 -22.19 13.38
C ASN A 370 8.30 -21.67 14.74
N ASP A 371 7.02 -21.34 14.87
CA ASP A 371 6.41 -20.74 16.08
C ASP A 371 7.12 -19.48 16.57
N LYS A 372 7.52 -18.61 15.60
CA LYS A 372 8.21 -17.36 15.85
C LYS A 372 7.40 -16.16 15.37
N GLU A 373 6.09 -16.18 15.59
CA GLU A 373 5.20 -15.08 15.18
C GLU A 373 5.61 -13.75 15.81
N ASP A 374 6.08 -13.77 17.06
CA ASP A 374 6.55 -12.58 17.76
C ASP A 374 7.81 -11.95 17.14
N ASP A 375 8.52 -12.69 16.27
CA ASP A 375 9.67 -12.18 15.52
C ASP A 375 9.27 -11.56 14.18
N ILE A 376 8.01 -11.70 13.77
CA ILE A 376 7.51 -11.14 12.51
C ILE A 376 7.36 -9.63 12.64
N ARG A 377 8.09 -8.88 11.80
CA ARG A 377 7.86 -7.44 11.64
C ARG A 377 6.54 -7.21 10.91
N PRO A 378 5.52 -6.61 11.55
CA PRO A 378 4.20 -6.51 10.94
C PRO A 378 4.12 -5.43 9.86
N CYS A 379 3.33 -5.68 8.82
CA CYS A 379 2.86 -4.62 7.95
C CYS A 379 1.78 -3.80 8.67
N ILE A 380 2.00 -2.50 8.78
CA ILE A 380 1.08 -1.56 9.47
C ILE A 380 0.02 -0.93 8.56
N LEU A 381 -0.13 -1.39 7.34
CA LEU A 381 -1.17 -0.95 6.38
C LEU A 381 -1.16 0.55 6.06
N CYS A 382 0.00 1.21 6.17
CA CYS A 382 0.17 2.65 5.97
C CYS A 382 0.25 3.07 4.49
N HIS A 383 0.51 2.18 3.56
CA HIS A 383 0.78 2.39 2.13
C HIS A 383 1.95 3.35 1.80
N ASN A 384 2.69 3.82 2.78
CA ASN A 384 3.60 4.94 2.64
C ASN A 384 4.91 4.59 1.90
N GLY A 385 5.49 3.43 2.19
CA GLY A 385 6.72 2.97 1.53
C GLY A 385 6.46 2.10 0.30
N CYS A 386 5.34 1.42 0.21
CA CYS A 386 5.00 0.53 -0.89
C CYS A 386 4.24 1.28 -1.99
N PHE A 387 2.94 1.46 -1.81
CA PHE A 387 2.05 1.96 -2.85
C PHE A 387 2.30 3.42 -3.20
N ASN A 388 2.50 4.28 -2.20
CA ASN A 388 2.72 5.71 -2.41
C ASN A 388 4.05 6.03 -3.10
N MET A 389 5.05 5.12 -3.01
CA MET A 389 6.34 5.32 -3.68
C MET A 389 6.39 4.74 -5.09
N CYS A 390 5.79 3.59 -5.34
CA CYS A 390 5.82 2.97 -6.67
C CYS A 390 4.71 3.45 -7.61
N HIS A 391 3.72 4.20 -7.09
CA HIS A 391 2.62 4.76 -7.87
C HIS A 391 2.46 6.26 -7.61
N TYR A 392 2.83 7.09 -8.57
CA TYR A 392 2.50 8.51 -8.54
C TYR A 392 1.01 8.69 -8.88
N LYS A 393 0.24 9.24 -7.94
CA LYS A 393 -1.23 9.39 -8.07
C LYS A 393 -1.68 10.86 -7.97
N GLY A 394 -0.86 11.78 -8.46
CA GLY A 394 -1.13 13.21 -8.36
C GLY A 394 -0.91 13.80 -6.96
N VAL A 395 -0.56 12.98 -5.98
CA VAL A 395 -0.21 13.42 -4.63
C VAL A 395 1.30 13.59 -4.56
N PRO A 396 1.84 14.77 -4.17
CA PRO A 396 3.27 14.98 -4.04
C PRO A 396 3.90 13.94 -3.09
N ASN A 397 4.98 13.32 -3.54
CA ASN A 397 5.77 12.41 -2.74
C ASN A 397 6.96 13.20 -2.12
N ASP A 398 7.24 12.99 -0.85
CA ASP A 398 8.36 13.60 -0.14
C ASP A 398 9.72 12.92 -0.43
N GLN A 399 9.73 11.92 -1.31
CA GLN A 399 10.93 11.22 -1.79
C GLN A 399 11.39 11.74 -3.16
N ALA A 400 12.66 11.52 -3.47
CA ALA A 400 13.17 11.76 -4.81
C ALA A 400 12.41 10.92 -5.84
N LEU A 401 12.13 11.49 -7.00
CA LEU A 401 11.35 10.82 -8.05
C LEU A 401 12.00 9.50 -8.51
N SER A 402 13.33 9.42 -8.54
CA SER A 402 14.08 8.21 -8.84
C SER A 402 13.82 7.05 -7.88
N ASP A 403 13.53 7.35 -6.61
CA ASP A 403 13.18 6.33 -5.61
C ASP A 403 11.71 5.90 -5.69
N SER A 404 10.85 6.72 -6.28
CA SER A 404 9.40 6.51 -6.30
C SER A 404 8.85 5.88 -7.58
N LEU A 405 9.63 5.81 -8.67
CA LEU A 405 9.18 5.32 -9.97
C LEU A 405 9.45 3.83 -10.23
N HIS A 406 10.28 3.18 -9.42
CA HIS A 406 10.73 1.81 -9.69
C HIS A 406 10.09 0.80 -8.75
N LEU A 407 10.88 0.29 -7.82
CA LEU A 407 10.44 -0.75 -6.91
C LEU A 407 9.74 -0.19 -5.66
N ALA A 408 8.86 -0.98 -5.09
CA ALA A 408 8.24 -0.69 -3.81
C ALA A 408 9.30 -0.65 -2.70
N ARG A 409 8.98 0.09 -1.65
CA ARG A 409 9.75 0.17 -0.39
C ARG A 409 8.82 -0.15 0.77
N CYS A 410 9.36 -0.28 1.97
CA CYS A 410 8.55 -0.45 3.17
C CYS A 410 8.84 0.66 4.18
N ALA A 411 7.81 1.24 4.78
CA ALA A 411 7.96 2.27 5.79
C ALA A 411 8.66 1.77 7.05
N VAL A 412 8.40 0.51 7.43
CA VAL A 412 8.93 -0.11 8.65
C VAL A 412 10.16 -0.98 8.40
N ASN A 413 10.57 -1.17 7.14
CA ASN A 413 11.74 -1.95 6.75
C ASN A 413 12.55 -1.20 5.69
N ALA A 414 13.57 -0.48 6.12
CA ALA A 414 14.42 0.32 5.24
C ALA A 414 15.28 -0.52 4.27
N GLU A 415 15.45 -1.82 4.54
CA GLU A 415 16.27 -2.72 3.71
C GLU A 415 15.52 -3.20 2.45
N THR A 416 14.17 -3.17 2.47
CA THR A 416 13.35 -3.74 1.38
C THR A 416 13.68 -3.10 0.04
N MET A 417 14.19 -3.93 -0.89
CA MET A 417 14.64 -3.55 -2.24
C MET A 417 15.66 -2.40 -2.27
N GLN A 418 16.47 -2.29 -1.21
CA GLN A 418 17.56 -1.32 -1.07
C GLN A 418 18.83 -1.98 -0.50
N TRP A 419 19.04 -3.27 -0.76
CA TRP A 419 20.09 -4.05 -0.11
C TRP A 419 21.52 -3.57 -0.39
N GLU A 420 21.79 -2.94 -1.52
CA GLU A 420 23.10 -2.36 -1.79
C GLU A 420 23.34 -1.11 -0.92
N LYS A 421 22.32 -0.26 -0.81
CA LYS A 421 22.38 0.99 -0.03
C LYS A 421 22.30 0.72 1.48
N HIS A 422 21.47 -0.21 1.89
CA HIS A 422 21.12 -0.47 3.29
C HIS A 422 21.58 -1.84 3.80
N LYS A 423 22.62 -2.41 3.19
CA LYS A 423 23.22 -3.66 3.67
C LYS A 423 23.87 -3.44 5.04
N ILE A 424 23.37 -4.14 6.06
CA ILE A 424 23.99 -4.15 7.38
C ILE A 424 25.33 -4.90 7.27
N VAL A 425 26.42 -4.18 7.51
CA VAL A 425 27.78 -4.71 7.52
C VAL A 425 28.36 -4.50 8.91
N PRO A 426 28.92 -5.56 9.55
CA PRO A 426 29.60 -5.43 10.84
C PRO A 426 30.71 -4.40 10.78
N THR A 427 30.81 -3.57 11.81
CA THR A 427 31.90 -2.59 11.93
C THR A 427 33.19 -3.27 12.36
N THR A 428 34.33 -2.75 11.88
CA THR A 428 35.67 -3.11 12.37
C THR A 428 36.10 -2.24 13.54
N SER A 429 35.37 -1.20 13.90
CA SER A 429 35.64 -0.25 14.97
C SER A 429 34.40 -0.01 15.83
N PRO A 430 34.07 -0.94 16.74
CA PRO A 430 32.96 -0.79 17.68
C PRO A 430 33.06 0.50 18.48
N LYS A 431 31.90 1.15 18.67
CA LYS A 431 31.78 2.39 19.46
C LYS A 431 30.64 2.25 20.45
N LYS A 432 30.79 2.85 21.63
CA LYS A 432 29.65 3.15 22.48
C LYS A 432 28.91 4.35 21.90
N VAL A 433 27.58 4.23 21.74
CA VAL A 433 26.73 5.28 21.15
C VAL A 433 25.57 5.58 22.08
N HIS A 434 25.46 6.81 22.54
CA HIS A 434 24.35 7.23 23.39
C HIS A 434 23.17 7.71 22.53
N ILE A 435 21.99 7.20 22.83
CA ILE A 435 20.72 7.53 22.15
C ILE A 435 19.79 8.17 23.16
N ILE A 436 19.39 9.42 22.91
CA ILE A 436 18.53 10.18 23.82
C ILE A 436 17.11 10.14 23.30
N GLY A 437 16.26 9.34 23.96
CA GLY A 437 14.87 9.07 23.62
C GLY A 437 14.65 7.65 23.10
N GLY A 438 13.73 6.93 23.74
CA GLY A 438 13.34 5.54 23.47
C GLY A 438 12.10 5.40 22.60
N GLY A 439 11.80 6.40 21.75
CA GLY A 439 10.77 6.28 20.71
C GLY A 439 11.19 5.39 19.56
N ILE A 440 10.35 5.23 18.54
CA ILE A 440 10.63 4.35 17.37
C ILE A 440 11.97 4.69 16.71
N GLY A 441 12.29 5.98 16.55
CA GLY A 441 13.57 6.41 15.94
C GLY A 441 14.77 5.98 16.77
N GLY A 442 14.71 6.11 18.11
CA GLY A 442 15.78 5.67 19.01
C GLY A 442 15.94 4.16 19.02
N MET A 443 14.85 3.40 19.08
CA MET A 443 14.86 1.94 19.04
C MET A 443 15.41 1.41 17.70
N GLU A 444 15.01 1.99 16.56
CA GLU A 444 15.54 1.57 15.26
C GLU A 444 17.03 1.88 15.13
N ALA A 445 17.48 3.06 15.58
CA ALA A 445 18.90 3.39 15.61
C ALA A 445 19.70 2.39 16.47
N ALA A 446 19.20 2.07 17.68
CA ALA A 446 19.83 1.09 18.57
C ALA A 446 19.90 -0.30 17.94
N ARG A 447 18.80 -0.76 17.30
CA ARG A 447 18.75 -2.05 16.61
C ARG A 447 19.83 -2.15 15.51
N VAL A 448 19.89 -1.16 14.64
CA VAL A 448 20.84 -1.14 13.52
C VAL A 448 22.28 -1.05 14.02
N LEU A 449 22.57 -0.19 14.99
CA LEU A 449 23.89 -0.07 15.61
C LEU A 449 24.35 -1.41 16.21
N LYS A 450 23.47 -2.08 16.95
CA LYS A 450 23.78 -3.38 17.57
C LYS A 450 24.06 -4.45 16.53
N LEU A 451 23.26 -4.53 15.49
CA LEU A 451 23.47 -5.47 14.37
C LEU A 451 24.78 -5.21 13.63
N ARG A 452 25.26 -3.98 13.63
CA ARG A 452 26.59 -3.61 13.11
C ARG A 452 27.73 -3.87 14.09
N GLY A 453 27.45 -4.26 15.34
CA GLY A 453 28.45 -4.57 16.36
C GLY A 453 28.89 -3.38 17.23
N HIS A 454 28.13 -2.26 17.21
CA HIS A 454 28.31 -1.17 18.14
C HIS A 454 27.63 -1.48 19.50
N GLU A 455 27.86 -0.61 20.50
CA GLU A 455 27.30 -0.67 21.85
C GLU A 455 26.33 0.50 22.08
N PRO A 456 25.06 0.42 21.60
CA PRO A 456 24.08 1.45 21.84
C PRO A 456 23.56 1.44 23.27
N VAL A 457 23.36 2.63 23.84
CA VAL A 457 22.74 2.87 25.14
C VAL A 457 21.61 3.86 24.96
N ILE A 458 20.39 3.46 25.30
CA ILE A 458 19.19 4.33 25.26
C ILE A 458 18.98 4.99 26.61
N HIS A 459 18.80 6.31 26.62
CA HIS A 459 18.35 7.10 27.76
C HIS A 459 16.90 7.52 27.54
N GLU A 460 15.98 6.99 28.34
CA GLU A 460 14.55 7.24 28.23
C GLU A 460 14.02 7.92 29.50
N GLN A 461 13.31 9.04 29.33
CA GLN A 461 12.80 9.83 30.45
C GLN A 461 11.64 9.16 31.20
N THR A 462 10.96 8.21 30.58
CA THR A 462 9.84 7.46 31.17
C THR A 462 10.27 6.07 31.61
N ASP A 463 9.36 5.31 32.20
CA ASP A 463 9.57 3.91 32.62
C ASP A 463 9.32 2.90 31.49
N HIS A 464 9.08 3.38 30.24
CA HIS A 464 8.74 2.53 29.09
C HIS A 464 9.21 3.10 27.76
N LEU A 465 9.45 2.20 26.76
CA LEU A 465 9.79 2.57 25.40
C LEU A 465 8.53 2.81 24.55
N GLY A 466 8.66 3.67 23.53
CA GLY A 466 7.62 3.89 22.53
C GLY A 466 7.37 5.35 22.19
N GLY A 467 7.60 6.26 23.15
CA GLY A 467 7.41 7.71 22.96
C GLY A 467 6.00 8.04 22.43
N THR A 468 5.89 9.01 21.54
CA THR A 468 4.63 9.45 20.94
C THR A 468 3.91 8.34 20.14
N PHE A 469 4.63 7.27 19.73
CA PHE A 469 4.01 6.18 19.00
C PHE A 469 2.99 5.39 19.82
N ILE A 470 3.06 5.46 21.16
CA ILE A 470 2.05 4.88 22.05
C ILE A 470 0.70 5.54 21.80
N ALA A 471 0.64 6.87 21.83
CA ALA A 471 -0.55 7.62 21.48
C ALA A 471 -0.99 7.38 20.03
N ALA A 472 -0.04 7.40 19.07
CA ALA A 472 -0.33 7.17 17.64
C ALA A 472 -0.90 5.77 17.33
N SER A 473 -0.80 4.81 18.24
CA SER A 473 -1.31 3.44 18.11
C SER A 473 -2.54 3.15 18.95
N ALA A 474 -3.10 4.16 19.64
CA ALA A 474 -4.11 3.96 20.68
C ALA A 474 -5.51 3.63 20.12
N GLU A 475 -5.88 4.17 18.97
CA GLU A 475 -7.21 3.98 18.41
C GLU A 475 -7.52 2.49 18.14
N SER A 476 -8.78 2.14 18.25
CA SER A 476 -9.27 0.75 18.25
C SER A 476 -8.82 -0.05 17.02
N TYR A 477 -8.86 0.54 15.85
CA TYR A 477 -8.51 -0.06 14.56
C TYR A 477 -6.98 -0.14 14.30
N LYS A 478 -6.13 0.40 15.16
CA LYS A 478 -4.67 0.47 15.00
C LYS A 478 -3.91 -0.71 15.63
N GLY A 479 -4.52 -1.90 15.69
CA GLY A 479 -3.87 -3.11 16.23
C GLY A 479 -2.48 -3.37 15.65
N LYS A 480 -2.31 -3.24 14.33
CA LYS A 480 -1.02 -3.48 13.65
C LYS A 480 0.10 -2.48 14.04
N LEU A 481 -0.25 -1.28 14.52
CA LEU A 481 0.73 -0.35 15.06
C LEU A 481 1.17 -0.79 16.46
N ARG A 482 0.23 -1.30 17.28
CA ARG A 482 0.56 -1.88 18.60
C ARG A 482 1.45 -3.13 18.45
N ASP A 483 1.17 -3.97 17.46
CA ASP A 483 2.03 -5.12 17.11
C ASP A 483 3.45 -4.67 16.75
N LEU A 484 3.59 -3.58 15.98
CA LEU A 484 4.91 -3.02 15.63
C LEU A 484 5.65 -2.51 16.87
N LEU A 485 4.97 -1.83 17.80
CA LEU A 485 5.58 -1.38 19.05
C LEU A 485 6.06 -2.56 19.88
N THR A 486 5.26 -3.61 19.98
CA THR A 486 5.61 -4.85 20.68
C THR A 486 6.83 -5.50 20.03
N TRP A 487 6.88 -5.55 18.71
CA TRP A 487 8.03 -6.05 17.96
C TRP A 487 9.30 -5.25 18.28
N TYR A 488 9.26 -3.91 18.27
CA TYR A 488 10.42 -3.10 18.61
C TYR A 488 10.90 -3.32 20.06
N ARG A 489 9.98 -3.39 21.01
CA ARG A 489 10.32 -3.70 22.41
C ARG A 489 10.98 -5.06 22.55
N LYS A 490 10.46 -6.07 21.84
CA LYS A 490 11.09 -7.39 21.75
C LYS A 490 12.48 -7.34 21.15
N GLN A 491 12.68 -6.59 20.05
CA GLN A 491 14.01 -6.41 19.45
C GLN A 491 15.01 -5.80 20.44
N MET A 492 14.61 -4.83 21.27
CA MET A 492 15.48 -4.27 22.30
C MET A 492 15.89 -5.31 23.33
N ALA A 493 14.96 -6.15 23.76
CA ALA A 493 15.22 -7.24 24.70
C ALA A 493 16.12 -8.34 24.10
N ASP A 494 15.80 -8.85 22.91
CA ASP A 494 16.54 -9.93 22.26
C ASP A 494 17.99 -9.53 21.93
N LEU A 495 18.18 -8.29 21.49
CA LEU A 495 19.51 -7.71 21.20
C LEU A 495 20.25 -7.25 22.47
N LYS A 496 19.62 -7.37 23.64
CA LYS A 496 20.18 -6.95 24.93
C LYS A 496 20.71 -5.51 24.90
N ILE A 497 19.87 -4.60 24.40
CA ILE A 497 20.21 -3.18 24.38
C ILE A 497 20.20 -2.65 25.83
N GLU A 498 21.24 -1.92 26.22
CA GLU A 498 21.31 -1.21 27.48
C GLU A 498 20.33 -0.04 27.45
N ILE A 499 19.42 0.03 28.45
CA ILE A 499 18.38 1.06 28.51
C ILE A 499 18.32 1.62 29.93
N HIS A 500 18.45 2.93 30.03
CA HIS A 500 18.30 3.68 31.27
C HIS A 500 16.91 4.34 31.28
N TYR A 501 16.00 3.73 32.01
CA TYR A 501 14.65 4.26 32.21
C TYR A 501 14.61 5.32 33.29
N ASN A 502 13.60 6.22 33.25
CA ASN A 502 13.42 7.33 34.15
C ASN A 502 14.64 8.28 34.18
N GLU A 503 15.40 8.32 33.09
CA GLU A 503 16.58 9.16 32.93
C GLU A 503 16.35 10.25 31.91
N LYS A 504 15.92 11.43 32.36
CA LYS A 504 15.77 12.61 31.54
C LYS A 504 17.13 13.29 31.32
N VAL A 505 17.65 13.18 30.10
CA VAL A 505 18.87 13.89 29.70
C VAL A 505 18.54 15.34 29.35
N GLU A 506 19.10 16.31 30.11
CA GLU A 506 18.88 17.73 29.87
C GLU A 506 20.03 18.41 29.08
N SER A 507 21.16 17.74 28.95
CA SER A 507 22.34 18.24 28.24
C SER A 507 23.17 17.10 27.65
N ILE A 508 23.77 17.34 26.49
CA ILE A 508 24.72 16.39 25.86
C ILE A 508 26.16 16.51 26.40
N ALA A 509 26.44 17.47 27.29
CA ALA A 509 27.76 17.69 27.84
C ALA A 509 28.40 16.46 28.51
N PRO A 510 27.66 15.58 29.22
CA PRO A 510 28.21 14.35 29.79
C PRO A 510 28.73 13.35 28.75
N PHE A 511 28.31 13.47 27.50
CA PHE A 511 28.67 12.56 26.39
C PHE A 511 29.70 13.17 25.44
N ALA A 512 30.44 14.18 25.89
CA ALA A 512 31.47 14.82 25.06
C ALA A 512 32.52 13.80 24.55
N GLY A 513 32.81 13.86 23.25
CA GLY A 513 33.79 12.97 22.61
C GLY A 513 33.27 11.58 22.17
N VAL A 514 32.04 11.22 22.50
CA VAL A 514 31.40 9.99 22.00
C VAL A 514 30.23 10.31 21.06
N PRO A 515 29.86 9.42 20.13
CA PRO A 515 28.72 9.62 19.26
C PRO A 515 27.40 9.68 20.06
N VAL A 516 26.58 10.68 19.75
CA VAL A 516 25.24 10.88 20.35
C VAL A 516 24.20 10.92 19.23
N ILE A 517 23.12 10.18 19.40
CA ILE A 517 21.93 10.27 18.57
C ILE A 517 20.81 10.89 19.40
N ILE A 518 20.30 12.03 18.97
CA ILE A 518 19.13 12.68 19.60
C ILE A 518 17.88 12.21 18.89
N ALA A 519 16.96 11.60 19.65
CA ALA A 519 15.69 11.03 19.21
C ALA A 519 14.53 11.55 20.07
N THR A 520 14.60 12.81 20.50
CA THR A 520 13.69 13.43 21.49
C THR A 520 12.33 13.82 20.90
N GLY A 521 12.10 13.57 19.61
CA GLY A 521 10.80 13.74 18.98
C GLY A 521 10.39 15.20 18.79
N ALA A 522 9.09 15.45 18.91
CA ALA A 522 8.47 16.75 18.72
C ALA A 522 7.50 17.06 19.86
N VAL A 523 7.16 18.32 20.00
CA VAL A 523 6.17 18.80 20.98
C VAL A 523 4.93 19.34 20.27
N PRO A 524 3.73 19.28 20.90
CA PRO A 524 2.51 19.81 20.31
C PRO A 524 2.60 21.32 20.06
N ARG A 525 1.98 21.76 18.98
CA ARG A 525 1.77 23.18 18.71
C ARG A 525 0.63 23.71 19.56
N VAL A 526 0.91 24.60 20.50
CA VAL A 526 -0.09 25.25 21.32
C VAL A 526 -0.60 26.52 20.65
N LEU A 527 -1.92 26.70 20.55
CA LEU A 527 -2.57 27.85 19.92
C LEU A 527 -2.72 29.02 20.89
N LYS A 528 -1.61 29.48 21.50
CA LYS A 528 -1.55 30.50 22.59
C LYS A 528 -2.28 31.82 22.30
N LYS A 529 -2.52 32.15 21.03
CA LYS A 529 -3.24 33.36 20.61
C LYS A 529 -4.75 33.22 20.62
N VAL A 530 -5.27 31.99 20.79
CA VAL A 530 -6.70 31.72 20.83
C VAL A 530 -7.16 31.82 22.30
N PRO A 531 -8.07 32.74 22.64
CA PRO A 531 -8.66 32.82 24.00
C PRO A 531 -9.31 31.47 24.35
N GLY A 532 -9.08 31.00 25.57
CA GLY A 532 -9.60 29.71 26.03
C GLY A 532 -8.83 28.48 25.53
N HIS A 533 -7.66 28.66 24.90
CA HIS A 533 -6.84 27.53 24.39
C HIS A 533 -6.44 26.54 25.49
N GLU A 534 -6.35 26.98 26.75
CA GLU A 534 -6.04 26.15 27.91
C GLU A 534 -7.15 25.14 28.26
N LYS A 535 -8.35 25.31 27.70
CA LYS A 535 -9.47 24.36 27.84
C LYS A 535 -9.40 23.21 26.84
N MET A 536 -8.51 23.30 25.82
CA MET A 536 -8.35 22.24 24.84
C MET A 536 -7.54 21.09 25.42
N VAL A 537 -7.97 19.85 25.10
CA VAL A 537 -7.19 18.63 25.32
C VAL A 537 -6.26 18.44 24.14
N GLU A 538 -4.98 18.20 24.37
CA GLU A 538 -4.04 17.91 23.30
C GLU A 538 -4.30 16.50 22.73
N ALA A 539 -4.05 16.29 21.43
CA ALA A 539 -4.35 15.03 20.73
C ALA A 539 -3.71 13.80 21.41
N CYS A 540 -2.42 13.86 21.80
CA CYS A 540 -1.77 12.77 22.50
C CYS A 540 -2.32 12.55 23.91
N GLU A 541 -2.71 13.61 24.62
CA GLU A 541 -3.34 13.49 25.94
C GLU A 541 -4.68 12.78 25.87
N TYR A 542 -5.50 13.13 24.86
CA TYR A 542 -6.73 12.39 24.56
C TYR A 542 -6.45 10.91 24.28
N LEU A 543 -5.54 10.63 23.34
CA LEU A 543 -5.20 9.28 22.93
C LEU A 543 -4.57 8.43 24.03
N THR A 544 -3.98 9.05 25.05
CA THR A 544 -3.42 8.36 26.23
C THR A 544 -4.38 8.31 27.43
N GLY A 545 -5.64 8.74 27.25
CA GLY A 545 -6.71 8.46 28.19
C GLY A 545 -7.34 9.67 28.88
N THR A 546 -6.99 10.92 28.50
CA THR A 546 -7.71 12.10 29.00
C THR A 546 -9.16 12.06 28.50
N PRO A 547 -10.16 12.06 29.38
CA PRO A 547 -11.55 11.93 28.98
C PRO A 547 -12.06 13.19 28.26
N VAL A 548 -12.97 12.98 27.32
CA VAL A 548 -13.72 14.05 26.64
C VAL A 548 -15.21 13.75 26.70
N GLY A 549 -16.05 14.75 26.47
CA GLY A 549 -17.50 14.62 26.49
C GLY A 549 -18.08 13.95 25.24
N GLU A 550 -19.37 14.20 24.97
CA GLU A 550 -20.08 13.59 23.86
C GLU A 550 -19.95 14.38 22.55
N LYS A 551 -20.03 15.71 22.62
CA LYS A 551 -19.93 16.63 21.49
C LYS A 551 -18.52 17.21 21.43
N VAL A 552 -17.69 16.66 20.54
CA VAL A 552 -16.25 16.97 20.54
C VAL A 552 -15.86 17.75 19.28
N ALA A 553 -15.35 18.96 19.47
CA ALA A 553 -14.74 19.72 18.38
C ALA A 553 -13.27 19.32 18.22
N VAL A 554 -12.89 18.83 17.04
CA VAL A 554 -11.52 18.48 16.67
C VAL A 554 -10.94 19.60 15.81
N ILE A 555 -9.94 20.29 16.34
CA ILE A 555 -9.28 21.42 15.69
C ILE A 555 -8.05 20.94 14.93
N GLY A 556 -8.15 20.96 13.61
CA GLY A 556 -7.16 20.43 12.67
C GLY A 556 -7.65 19.16 11.96
N GLY A 557 -7.92 19.27 10.66
CA GLY A 557 -8.37 18.18 9.78
C GLY A 557 -7.22 17.47 9.06
N GLY A 558 -6.03 17.46 9.65
CA GLY A 558 -4.93 16.60 9.22
C GLY A 558 -5.23 15.11 9.51
N LEU A 559 -4.27 14.20 9.17
CA LEU A 559 -4.50 12.76 9.36
C LEU A 559 -4.86 12.42 10.81
N THR A 560 -4.09 12.91 11.79
CA THR A 560 -4.34 12.65 13.21
C THR A 560 -5.72 13.14 13.67
N GLY A 561 -6.12 14.36 13.29
CA GLY A 561 -7.44 14.89 13.68
C GLY A 561 -8.58 14.12 13.02
N CYS A 562 -8.43 13.72 11.77
CA CYS A 562 -9.42 12.87 11.10
C CYS A 562 -9.49 11.47 11.73
N GLU A 563 -8.37 10.86 12.10
CA GLU A 563 -8.35 9.56 12.78
C GLU A 563 -9.00 9.63 14.16
N ILE A 564 -8.74 10.70 14.93
CA ILE A 564 -9.41 10.96 16.21
C ILE A 564 -10.93 11.14 16.01
N ALA A 565 -11.36 11.93 15.03
CA ALA A 565 -12.78 12.13 14.76
C ALA A 565 -13.46 10.81 14.32
N TYR A 566 -12.75 9.98 13.54
CA TYR A 566 -13.22 8.65 13.15
C TYR A 566 -13.39 7.75 14.37
N GLU A 567 -12.41 7.67 15.26
CA GLU A 567 -12.49 6.88 16.50
C GLU A 567 -13.61 7.37 17.44
N LEU A 568 -13.75 8.68 17.63
CA LEU A 568 -14.86 9.27 18.42
C LEU A 568 -16.22 8.86 17.88
N ALA A 569 -16.39 8.89 16.54
CA ALA A 569 -17.65 8.47 15.90
C ALA A 569 -17.89 6.96 16.02
N LEU A 570 -16.84 6.12 15.95
CA LEU A 570 -16.95 4.68 16.21
C LEU A 570 -17.37 4.37 17.65
N GLN A 571 -16.96 5.22 18.61
CA GLN A 571 -17.38 5.15 20.02
C GLN A 571 -18.81 5.69 20.26
N GLY A 572 -19.52 6.14 19.22
CA GLY A 572 -20.85 6.70 19.30
C GLY A 572 -20.92 8.16 19.73
N ARG A 573 -19.79 8.86 19.83
CA ARG A 573 -19.71 10.29 20.12
C ARG A 573 -20.02 11.13 18.86
N GLN A 574 -20.18 12.43 19.05
CA GLN A 574 -20.55 13.39 18.00
C GLN A 574 -19.39 14.32 17.69
N PRO A 575 -18.39 13.88 16.90
CA PRO A 575 -17.28 14.74 16.51
C PRO A 575 -17.70 15.79 15.48
N VAL A 576 -17.06 16.95 15.52
CA VAL A 576 -17.07 17.95 14.45
C VAL A 576 -15.63 18.34 14.12
N ILE A 577 -15.29 18.42 12.83
CA ILE A 577 -13.93 18.75 12.38
C ILE A 577 -13.89 20.19 11.90
N VAL A 578 -12.92 20.97 12.39
CA VAL A 578 -12.63 22.33 11.96
C VAL A 578 -11.24 22.37 11.33
N GLU A 579 -11.17 22.70 10.04
CA GLU A 579 -9.92 22.73 9.28
C GLU A 579 -9.75 24.07 8.56
N MET A 580 -8.57 24.68 8.69
CA MET A 580 -8.25 25.97 8.07
C MET A 580 -7.96 25.84 6.56
N LYS A 581 -7.63 24.66 6.06
CA LYS A 581 -7.42 24.41 4.63
C LYS A 581 -8.73 24.07 3.94
N ASN A 582 -8.67 24.02 2.60
CA ASN A 582 -9.82 23.73 1.74
C ASN A 582 -10.13 22.23 1.58
N ASP A 583 -9.39 21.36 2.25
CA ASP A 583 -9.64 19.91 2.20
C ASP A 583 -9.09 19.23 3.48
N LEU A 584 -9.70 18.08 3.83
CA LEU A 584 -9.20 17.19 4.88
C LEU A 584 -7.93 16.49 4.40
N ILE A 585 -7.03 16.22 5.36
CA ILE A 585 -5.77 15.47 5.10
C ILE A 585 -5.00 16.10 3.92
N ALA A 586 -5.01 17.42 3.83
CA ALA A 586 -4.33 18.18 2.78
C ALA A 586 -2.82 18.30 3.07
N GLN A 587 -2.19 17.17 3.39
CA GLN A 587 -0.76 17.01 3.66
C GLN A 587 -0.13 16.05 2.66
N THR A 588 1.16 16.22 2.39
CA THR A 588 1.90 15.30 1.53
C THR A 588 2.23 13.99 2.24
N GLY A 589 2.52 12.93 1.48
CA GLY A 589 2.98 11.65 2.02
C GLY A 589 1.89 10.72 2.57
N VAL A 590 0.61 11.09 2.49
CA VAL A 590 -0.51 10.21 2.82
C VAL A 590 -1.08 9.59 1.55
N CYS A 591 -1.14 8.26 1.50
CA CYS A 591 -1.71 7.54 0.37
C CYS A 591 -3.20 7.85 0.20
N LEU A 592 -3.63 8.02 -1.06
CA LEU A 592 -5.03 8.31 -1.39
C LEU A 592 -6.01 7.24 -0.86
N ALA A 593 -5.60 5.96 -0.78
CA ALA A 593 -6.44 4.91 -0.21
C ALA A 593 -6.84 5.21 1.25
N ASN A 594 -5.92 5.77 2.03
CA ASN A 594 -6.16 6.17 3.41
C ASN A 594 -7.01 7.44 3.49
N SER A 595 -6.65 8.47 2.73
CA SER A 595 -7.34 9.76 2.82
C SER A 595 -8.73 9.75 2.19
N SER A 596 -8.96 9.05 1.08
CA SER A 596 -10.28 8.95 0.45
C SER A 596 -11.27 8.17 1.31
N TYR A 597 -10.81 7.08 1.97
CA TYR A 597 -11.66 6.33 2.90
C TYR A 597 -12.26 7.25 3.97
N LEU A 598 -11.42 8.02 4.67
CA LEU A 598 -11.88 8.89 5.75
C LEU A 598 -12.81 10.01 5.24
N ARG A 599 -12.46 10.66 4.11
CA ARG A 599 -13.31 11.71 3.52
C ARG A 599 -14.71 11.17 3.15
N GLU A 600 -14.76 10.04 2.45
CA GLU A 600 -16.02 9.41 2.04
C GLU A 600 -16.80 8.89 3.23
N TRP A 601 -16.12 8.35 4.26
CA TRP A 601 -16.76 7.89 5.48
C TRP A 601 -17.42 9.03 6.27
N PHE A 602 -16.75 10.17 6.42
CA PHE A 602 -17.34 11.34 7.06
C PHE A 602 -18.53 11.87 6.29
N ALA A 603 -18.45 11.89 4.98
CA ALA A 603 -19.58 12.29 4.12
C ALA A 603 -20.76 11.32 4.29
N TRP A 604 -20.52 10.00 4.24
CA TRP A 604 -21.54 8.97 4.42
C TRP A 604 -22.19 9.04 5.80
N LYS A 605 -21.41 9.18 6.86
CA LYS A 605 -21.89 9.28 8.24
C LYS A 605 -22.37 10.67 8.63
N LYS A 606 -22.30 11.65 7.71
CA LYS A 606 -22.72 13.04 7.92
C LYS A 606 -22.03 13.69 9.13
N VAL A 607 -20.75 13.35 9.35
CA VAL A 607 -19.92 14.04 10.34
C VAL A 607 -19.73 15.49 9.89
N PRO A 608 -20.05 16.50 10.74
CA PRO A 608 -19.88 17.89 10.36
C PRO A 608 -18.41 18.24 10.13
N VAL A 609 -18.09 18.83 8.96
CA VAL A 609 -16.75 19.26 8.57
C VAL A 609 -16.82 20.72 8.14
N TYR A 610 -16.06 21.58 8.80
CA TYR A 610 -15.91 23.00 8.48
C TYR A 610 -14.54 23.24 7.88
N LEU A 611 -14.46 23.32 6.55
CA LEU A 611 -13.23 23.65 5.82
C LEU A 611 -13.06 25.16 5.70
N GLU A 612 -11.83 25.61 5.40
CA GLU A 612 -11.46 27.02 5.29
C GLU A 612 -11.93 27.85 6.49
N THR A 613 -11.93 27.21 7.68
CA THR A 613 -12.51 27.72 8.92
C THR A 613 -11.45 27.74 10.02
N THR A 614 -11.26 28.88 10.66
CA THR A 614 -10.24 29.09 11.70
C THR A 614 -10.87 29.29 13.07
N LEU A 615 -10.33 28.61 14.09
CA LEU A 615 -10.71 28.79 15.49
C LEU A 615 -10.34 30.18 15.97
N GLN A 616 -11.29 30.87 16.60
CA GLN A 616 -11.11 32.23 17.18
C GLN A 616 -11.13 32.22 18.72
N GLU A 617 -12.00 31.43 19.33
CA GLU A 617 -12.17 31.36 20.79
C GLU A 617 -12.72 30.01 21.21
N VAL A 618 -12.31 29.53 22.39
CA VAL A 618 -12.88 28.34 23.05
C VAL A 618 -13.64 28.79 24.30
N LYS A 619 -14.96 28.51 24.33
CA LYS A 619 -15.86 28.77 25.44
C LYS A 619 -16.10 27.50 26.28
N ASP A 620 -16.94 27.54 27.26
CA ASP A 620 -17.25 26.39 28.13
C ASP A 620 -18.17 25.37 27.43
N ASP A 621 -19.03 25.81 26.51
CA ASP A 621 -20.05 25.03 25.85
C ASP A 621 -20.01 25.12 24.33
N SER A 622 -19.01 25.80 23.77
CA SER A 622 -18.92 26.05 22.33
C SER A 622 -17.53 26.53 21.92
N ILE A 623 -17.28 26.51 20.61
CA ILE A 623 -16.18 27.24 19.99
C ILE A 623 -16.71 28.32 19.04
N VAL A 624 -15.97 29.42 18.94
CA VAL A 624 -16.20 30.46 17.93
C VAL A 624 -15.17 30.32 16.83
N CYS A 625 -15.63 30.20 15.60
CA CYS A 625 -14.80 30.05 14.42
C CYS A 625 -15.10 31.15 13.40
N LYS A 626 -14.20 31.33 12.42
CA LYS A 626 -14.35 32.28 11.34
C LYS A 626 -14.13 31.57 9.99
N ASP A 627 -15.10 31.65 9.09
CA ASP A 627 -14.99 31.06 7.76
C ASP A 627 -14.18 31.94 6.77
N ALA A 628 -13.98 31.46 5.54
CA ALA A 628 -13.24 32.15 4.49
C ALA A 628 -13.84 33.53 4.13
N SER A 629 -15.14 33.72 4.32
CA SER A 629 -15.81 35.01 4.07
C SER A 629 -15.62 36.02 5.21
N GLY A 630 -15.05 35.57 6.33
CA GLY A 630 -14.91 36.37 7.55
C GLY A 630 -16.12 36.31 8.49
N LYS A 631 -17.12 35.48 8.21
CA LYS A 631 -18.31 35.30 9.03
C LYS A 631 -17.98 34.45 10.24
N GLU A 632 -18.44 34.90 11.40
CA GLU A 632 -18.35 34.12 12.64
C GLU A 632 -19.39 32.99 12.66
N ILE A 633 -18.94 31.84 13.12
CA ILE A 633 -19.74 30.63 13.32
C ILE A 633 -19.52 30.13 14.74
N THR A 634 -20.57 29.96 15.50
CA THR A 634 -20.51 29.32 16.82
C THR A 634 -20.92 27.85 16.70
N ILE A 635 -20.05 26.95 17.13
CA ILE A 635 -20.24 25.51 17.08
C ILE A 635 -20.37 24.97 18.51
N PRO A 636 -21.55 24.45 18.90
CA PRO A 636 -21.74 23.88 20.23
C PRO A 636 -20.90 22.60 20.42
N CYS A 637 -20.16 22.53 21.51
CA CYS A 637 -19.39 21.36 21.92
C CYS A 637 -19.16 21.39 23.44
N ASP A 638 -18.95 20.22 24.02
CA ASP A 638 -18.62 20.09 25.45
C ASP A 638 -17.14 19.79 25.67
N SER A 639 -16.40 19.50 24.62
CA SER A 639 -14.96 19.27 24.64
C SER A 639 -14.30 19.71 23.34
N VAL A 640 -13.03 20.11 23.43
CA VAL A 640 -12.25 20.53 22.27
C VAL A 640 -10.91 19.79 22.28
N ILE A 641 -10.59 19.08 21.18
CA ILE A 641 -9.31 18.43 20.98
C ILE A 641 -8.46 19.25 20.01
N SER A 642 -7.23 19.59 20.43
CA SER A 642 -6.24 20.28 19.59
C SER A 642 -5.40 19.27 18.82
N SER A 643 -5.55 19.24 17.50
CA SER A 643 -4.72 18.47 16.55
C SER A 643 -4.00 19.43 15.58
N ALA A 644 -3.42 20.51 16.14
CA ALA A 644 -2.81 21.62 15.38
C ALA A 644 -1.38 21.32 14.87
N GLY A 645 -0.92 20.07 14.98
CA GLY A 645 0.40 19.61 14.54
C GLY A 645 1.49 19.75 15.60
N TYR A 646 2.73 19.45 15.19
CA TYR A 646 3.89 19.33 16.08
C TYR A 646 5.04 20.25 15.65
N ILE A 647 5.97 20.49 16.57
CA ILE A 647 7.19 21.28 16.36
C ILE A 647 8.38 20.42 16.79
N PRO A 648 9.44 20.28 15.94
CA PRO A 648 10.66 19.56 16.32
C PRO A 648 11.24 20.06 17.65
N ASN A 649 11.66 19.13 18.50
CA ASN A 649 12.21 19.44 19.83
C ASN A 649 13.60 18.77 20.04
N PRO A 650 14.64 19.15 19.28
CA PRO A 650 15.98 18.59 19.48
C PRO A 650 16.61 19.15 20.75
N LEU A 651 17.24 18.27 21.54
CA LEU A 651 17.99 18.65 22.74
C LEU A 651 19.24 19.52 22.42
N ALA A 652 19.84 19.28 21.24
CA ALA A 652 20.98 20.04 20.74
C ALA A 652 20.99 20.03 19.20
N PRO A 653 21.67 20.98 18.54
CA PRO A 653 21.82 20.96 17.08
C PRO A 653 22.74 19.83 16.60
N LYS A 654 22.63 19.50 15.31
CA LYS A 654 23.59 18.57 14.65
C LYS A 654 25.02 19.08 14.80
N GLY A 655 25.96 18.14 15.00
CA GLY A 655 27.38 18.43 15.13
C GLY A 655 28.24 17.25 14.66
N SER A 656 29.55 17.34 14.83
CA SER A 656 30.50 16.31 14.37
C SER A 656 30.27 14.93 15.01
N ASN A 657 29.82 14.91 16.27
CA ASN A 657 29.48 13.69 17.02
C ASN A 657 28.00 13.62 17.42
N VAL A 658 27.14 14.55 16.94
CA VAL A 658 25.71 14.63 17.26
C VAL A 658 24.89 14.48 16.01
N SER A 659 24.07 13.43 15.97
CA SER A 659 23.08 13.18 14.91
C SER A 659 21.65 13.32 15.44
N LEU A 660 20.72 13.75 14.59
CA LEU A 660 19.31 13.82 14.91
C LEU A 660 18.54 12.75 14.11
N VAL A 661 17.57 12.11 14.76
CA VAL A 661 16.67 11.12 14.12
C VAL A 661 15.21 11.34 14.57
N GLY A 662 14.29 10.92 13.71
CA GLY A 662 12.85 11.09 13.97
C GLY A 662 12.40 12.54 13.90
N ASP A 663 11.31 12.84 14.59
CA ASP A 663 10.62 14.14 14.49
C ASP A 663 11.42 15.31 15.06
N CYS A 664 12.43 15.09 15.88
CA CYS A 664 13.33 16.16 16.34
C CYS A 664 14.22 16.72 15.22
N ASP A 665 14.45 15.97 14.13
CA ASP A 665 15.13 16.44 12.91
C ASP A 665 14.16 17.04 11.87
N GLY A 666 12.88 16.85 12.07
CA GLY A 666 11.79 17.34 11.22
C GLY A 666 10.59 16.41 11.32
N VAL A 667 9.46 16.98 11.70
CA VAL A 667 8.20 16.25 11.83
C VAL A 667 7.84 15.59 10.49
N GLY A 668 7.55 14.29 10.54
CA GLY A 668 7.26 13.51 9.35
C GLY A 668 6.26 12.39 9.62
N ASN A 669 6.47 11.26 8.98
CA ASN A 669 5.70 10.05 9.17
C ASN A 669 6.62 8.90 9.62
N LEU A 670 6.05 7.75 9.94
CA LEU A 670 6.82 6.61 10.45
C LEU A 670 7.94 6.17 9.49
N ARG A 671 7.76 6.29 8.16
CA ARG A 671 8.81 6.00 7.18
C ARG A 671 10.01 6.91 7.38
N SER A 672 9.79 8.23 7.44
CA SER A 672 10.89 9.19 7.64
C SER A 672 11.61 8.98 8.98
N VAL A 673 10.88 8.59 10.03
CA VAL A 673 11.47 8.25 11.34
C VAL A 673 12.36 7.02 11.23
N VAL A 674 11.84 5.91 10.72
CA VAL A 674 12.57 4.62 10.62
C VAL A 674 13.77 4.75 9.68
N TRP A 675 13.57 5.29 8.48
CA TRP A 675 14.65 5.36 7.49
C TRP A 675 15.77 6.32 7.91
N ARG A 676 15.44 7.46 8.49
CA ARG A 676 16.43 8.42 9.01
C ARG A 676 17.26 7.81 10.14
N ALA A 677 16.61 7.10 11.07
CA ALA A 677 17.28 6.39 12.15
C ALA A 677 18.23 5.30 11.60
N TYR A 678 17.76 4.53 10.63
CA TYR A 678 18.54 3.51 9.94
C TYR A 678 19.77 4.12 9.24
N GLU A 679 19.58 5.14 8.42
CA GLU A 679 20.68 5.77 7.66
C GLU A 679 21.72 6.46 8.56
N VAL A 680 21.28 7.05 9.68
CA VAL A 680 22.20 7.63 10.66
C VAL A 680 23.03 6.53 11.32
N ALA A 681 22.39 5.46 11.77
CA ALA A 681 23.09 4.33 12.39
C ALA A 681 24.07 3.63 11.41
N MET A 682 23.76 3.60 10.11
CA MET A 682 24.65 3.06 9.07
C MET A 682 25.93 3.90 8.86
N LYS A 683 25.95 5.18 9.25
CA LYS A 683 27.09 6.10 9.07
C LYS A 683 28.01 6.17 10.28
N ILE A 684 27.63 5.66 11.44
CA ILE A 684 28.45 5.64 12.64
C ILE A 684 29.47 4.51 12.59
#